data_be99aa5c514d64ad6a9c13d84e4fe541
#
_entry.id   be99aa5c514d64ad6a9c13d84e4fe541
#
_cell.length_a   1.000
_cell.length_b   1.000
_cell.length_c   1.000
_cell.angle_alpha   90.00
_cell.angle_beta   90.00
_cell.angle_gamma   90.00
#
_symmetry.space_group_name_H-M   'P 1'
#
loop_
_entity.id
_entity.type
_entity.pdbx_description
1 polymer ?
#
loop_
_entity_poly.entity_id
_entity_poly.type
_entity_poly.pdbx_seq_one_letter_code
_entity_poly.pdbx_strand_id
1 'polypeptide(L)'
;MIPFLKQVAARYGATDIQHTCFIFPNRRSTVFFRKYLGEFLRESGQTRPMLAPETLTINDFFYRACDVDVTDRVRLLVGLYEVWKELDPRAEPLDEFVFWGEIILSDFDDVDKYLVDARELFANVADFKDIQDDFSHLSDLQRAAIERFVAHFRDRRGRLTVHMDAESSDVKARFLQVWNRLAPLYERYRKRLEGKGMAYEGMVYRSLAQRLRNGTSAADLLQAAFPEARQYVFIGLNALNECEKTLLRKMRDAGLAAFCWDYSSPMVRHPLNKSSFFMKDNVAEFPQAFPLDPDGLTRPDFQVISVPSSVGQAKLAPQILREAVPCDPVETAFVLPDENLLMPLLNSIPPEVDRINVTMGYPMTGGAVYTLMGSIAALQLRLRSHGGTWHFYHRPVHAIFSSSVFRKVLTPEEEAVVARVKAGARYYIPESDLRGGPLLDRIFRAVILQPKEVLPEQNHALEDYFKDIISYVGWRLRDREDMLLELDFAKQYAMKLNVLRDIDIAVQPATYLRLLDQLVASQAVPFEGEPLQGLQIMGPLETRALDFRNLVILSANEGTFPRRSVSSSFIPPELRKGFGLPTYEYQDAVWAYYFYRMVQRAEKVWLVCDSRTEGLKSGEESRYIKQLQYHFRVPLTRRTASAPMHATAGEDEIPKTAEDIAAIRNGHLSATALQSWLYCQAKFYYQVVKGLKEEEEVAESLDAGMLGNVFHATMQELYDGRERVTVADLDTFLKDRAALKAVVRKHILEQMHSIEVAGRNLVIEEVILEYVVKTLRHDRKLLVEAGSEGFRILGLERFMECDFEGFHFLGFVDRMDSYRDGEVRIVDYKTGKVEDEDIDITDDNAAAVVDKLFGPSNTGRPKIALQLFLYDLFAREDPQLAGARIVNSIYSAARLFTDPLEDRPQSAEFARLVRERLKETLAGMVDPAMPFRRTDDLHTCSYCDFKMICGR
;
A
#
# COMPACT_ATOMS: atom_id res chain seq x y z
N MET A 1 3.84 -44.04 -1.75
CA MET A 1 3.03 -43.19 -0.81
C MET A 1 1.62 -43.80 -0.69
N ILE A 2 1.08 -43.95 0.53
CA ILE A 2 -0.33 -44.28 0.77
C ILE A 2 -0.95 -43.12 1.52
N PRO A 3 -1.88 -42.36 0.90
CA PRO A 3 -2.51 -41.20 1.53
C PRO A 3 -3.26 -41.56 2.82
N PHE A 4 -3.21 -40.69 3.81
CA PHE A 4 -3.92 -40.85 5.08
C PHE A 4 -5.41 -41.13 4.90
N LEU A 5 -6.09 -40.28 4.10
CA LEU A 5 -7.53 -40.46 3.84
C LEU A 5 -7.83 -41.76 3.08
N LYS A 6 -6.92 -42.26 2.26
CA LYS A 6 -7.08 -43.55 1.57
C LYS A 6 -7.05 -44.73 2.56
N GLN A 7 -6.18 -44.65 3.59
CA GLN A 7 -6.15 -45.66 4.67
C GLN A 7 -7.44 -45.66 5.50
N VAL A 8 -7.95 -44.46 5.83
CA VAL A 8 -9.22 -44.28 6.54
C VAL A 8 -10.40 -44.81 5.70
N ALA A 9 -10.45 -44.47 4.41
CA ALA A 9 -11.45 -44.94 3.48
C ALA A 9 -11.47 -46.47 3.34
N ALA A 10 -10.30 -47.09 3.23
CA ALA A 10 -10.18 -48.53 3.17
C ALA A 10 -10.64 -49.23 4.46
N ARG A 11 -10.36 -48.63 5.61
CA ARG A 11 -10.80 -49.17 6.93
C ARG A 11 -12.30 -49.16 7.08
N TYR A 12 -12.95 -48.06 6.74
CA TYR A 12 -14.38 -47.87 6.93
C TYR A 12 -15.23 -48.35 5.75
N GLY A 13 -14.70 -48.39 4.54
CA GLY A 13 -15.39 -48.86 3.34
C GLY A 13 -15.92 -50.29 3.41
N ALA A 14 -15.35 -51.11 4.34
CA ALA A 14 -15.81 -52.46 4.62
C ALA A 14 -16.89 -52.53 5.72
N THR A 15 -17.32 -51.41 6.26
CA THR A 15 -18.30 -51.28 7.38
C THR A 15 -19.61 -50.72 6.91
N ASP A 16 -20.60 -50.53 7.82
CA ASP A 16 -21.86 -49.85 7.53
C ASP A 16 -21.67 -48.34 7.45
N ILE A 17 -21.27 -47.88 6.26
CA ILE A 17 -20.98 -46.45 6.00
C ILE A 17 -22.23 -45.59 5.90
N GLN A 18 -23.40 -46.17 5.66
CA GLN A 18 -24.64 -45.41 5.45
C GLN A 18 -25.13 -44.73 6.74
N HIS A 19 -24.86 -45.38 7.89
CA HIS A 19 -25.21 -44.84 9.20
C HIS A 19 -24.01 -44.22 9.94
N THR A 20 -22.96 -43.92 9.21
CA THR A 20 -21.73 -43.31 9.76
C THR A 20 -21.59 -41.88 9.26
N CYS A 21 -21.48 -40.90 10.19
CA CYS A 21 -21.16 -39.53 9.88
C CYS A 21 -19.64 -39.32 10.03
N PHE A 22 -19.00 -38.85 8.97
CA PHE A 22 -17.56 -38.58 8.95
C PHE A 22 -17.30 -37.07 9.09
N ILE A 23 -16.50 -36.70 10.10
CA ILE A 23 -16.21 -35.30 10.45
C ILE A 23 -14.74 -34.97 10.16
N PHE A 24 -14.52 -33.84 9.42
CA PHE A 24 -13.23 -33.44 8.88
C PHE A 24 -12.86 -32.01 9.31
N PRO A 25 -11.58 -31.61 9.21
CA PRO A 25 -11.12 -30.27 9.53
C PRO A 25 -11.53 -29.21 8.48
N ASN A 26 -11.81 -29.61 7.24
CA ASN A 26 -12.23 -28.74 6.15
C ASN A 26 -13.03 -29.48 5.07
N ARG A 27 -13.73 -28.74 4.20
CA ARG A 27 -14.57 -29.30 3.11
C ARG A 27 -13.74 -30.09 2.08
N ARG A 28 -12.48 -29.71 1.85
CA ARG A 28 -11.63 -30.34 0.85
C ARG A 28 -11.36 -31.81 1.23
N SER A 29 -11.04 -32.05 2.49
CA SER A 29 -10.80 -33.39 2.99
C SER A 29 -12.03 -34.31 2.78
N THR A 30 -13.26 -33.78 2.87
CA THR A 30 -14.48 -34.56 2.60
C THR A 30 -14.55 -35.02 1.16
N VAL A 31 -14.14 -34.19 0.21
CA VAL A 31 -14.16 -34.49 -1.22
C VAL A 31 -13.14 -35.58 -1.57
N PHE A 32 -11.90 -35.46 -1.06
CA PHE A 32 -10.87 -36.49 -1.28
C PHE A 32 -11.21 -37.78 -0.59
N PHE A 33 -11.77 -37.75 0.61
CA PHE A 33 -12.25 -38.96 1.29
C PHE A 33 -13.32 -39.68 0.47
N ARG A 34 -14.31 -39.00 -0.06
CA ARG A 34 -15.34 -39.58 -0.91
C ARG A 34 -14.76 -40.21 -2.18
N LYS A 35 -13.73 -39.58 -2.79
CA LYS A 35 -12.98 -40.18 -3.92
C LYS A 35 -12.35 -41.51 -3.53
N TYR A 36 -11.57 -41.52 -2.46
CA TYR A 36 -10.87 -42.74 -2.02
C TYR A 36 -11.86 -43.82 -1.55
N LEU A 37 -12.95 -43.44 -0.94
CA LEU A 37 -14.00 -44.39 -0.57
C LEU A 37 -14.64 -45.03 -1.82
N GLY A 38 -14.96 -44.24 -2.83
CA GLY A 38 -15.49 -44.70 -4.12
C GLY A 38 -14.49 -45.58 -4.89
N GLU A 39 -13.19 -45.25 -4.82
CA GLU A 39 -12.12 -46.13 -5.37
C GLU A 39 -12.08 -47.47 -4.66
N PHE A 40 -12.04 -47.48 -3.34
CA PHE A 40 -12.03 -48.71 -2.52
C PHE A 40 -13.26 -49.58 -2.78
N LEU A 41 -14.47 -49.01 -2.82
CA LEU A 41 -15.70 -49.75 -3.07
C LEU A 41 -15.71 -50.40 -4.46
N ARG A 42 -15.17 -49.72 -5.48
CA ARG A 42 -15.00 -50.27 -6.82
C ARG A 42 -13.99 -51.43 -6.85
N GLU A 43 -12.83 -51.22 -6.20
CA GLU A 43 -11.76 -52.21 -6.12
C GLU A 43 -12.22 -53.49 -5.34
N SER A 44 -13.09 -53.28 -4.34
CA SER A 44 -13.68 -54.40 -3.56
C SER A 44 -14.84 -55.14 -4.26
N GLY A 45 -15.17 -54.75 -5.51
CA GLY A 45 -16.20 -55.43 -6.30
C GLY A 45 -17.63 -55.05 -5.95
N GLN A 46 -17.84 -53.91 -5.26
CA GLN A 46 -19.17 -53.41 -4.96
C GLN A 46 -19.84 -52.86 -6.23
N THR A 47 -20.88 -53.56 -6.69
CA THR A 47 -21.62 -53.23 -7.91
C THR A 47 -23.00 -52.61 -7.65
N ARG A 48 -23.47 -52.65 -6.41
CA ARG A 48 -24.77 -52.10 -6.04
C ARG A 48 -24.65 -50.60 -5.69
N PRO A 49 -25.58 -49.76 -6.11
CA PRO A 49 -25.66 -48.41 -5.68
C PRO A 49 -25.78 -48.33 -4.14
N MET A 50 -25.02 -47.43 -3.52
CA MET A 50 -25.07 -47.15 -2.08
C MET A 50 -25.30 -45.68 -1.87
N LEU A 51 -26.03 -45.35 -0.79
CA LEU A 51 -26.12 -43.97 -0.35
C LEU A 51 -24.77 -43.50 0.16
N ALA A 52 -24.32 -42.34 -0.28
CA ALA A 52 -23.09 -41.78 0.21
C ALA A 52 -23.17 -41.47 1.72
N PRO A 53 -22.15 -41.72 2.51
CA PRO A 53 -22.16 -41.36 3.90
C PRO A 53 -22.23 -39.84 4.11
N GLU A 54 -22.77 -39.44 5.24
CA GLU A 54 -22.76 -38.04 5.61
C GLU A 54 -21.32 -37.60 5.93
N THR A 55 -20.89 -36.49 5.34
CA THR A 55 -19.53 -35.93 5.56
C THR A 55 -19.65 -34.44 5.86
N LEU A 56 -19.12 -34.01 6.99
CA LEU A 56 -19.23 -32.66 7.51
C LEU A 56 -17.88 -32.09 7.92
N THR A 57 -17.76 -30.79 7.96
CA THR A 57 -16.67 -30.16 8.71
C THR A 57 -17.03 -30.13 10.20
N ILE A 58 -16.02 -29.93 11.05
CA ILE A 58 -16.24 -29.84 12.50
C ILE A 58 -17.17 -28.65 12.84
N ASN A 59 -17.05 -27.53 12.14
CA ASN A 59 -17.91 -26.36 12.33
C ASN A 59 -19.37 -26.65 11.89
N ASP A 60 -19.55 -27.22 10.68
CA ASP A 60 -20.89 -27.60 10.18
C ASP A 60 -21.58 -28.57 11.15
N PHE A 61 -20.80 -29.49 11.74
CA PHE A 61 -21.29 -30.46 12.73
C PHE A 61 -21.81 -29.75 14.00
N PHE A 62 -21.02 -28.77 14.54
CA PHE A 62 -21.46 -27.98 15.71
C PHE A 62 -22.67 -27.10 15.42
N TYR A 63 -22.68 -26.38 14.31
CA TYR A 63 -23.80 -25.52 13.95
C TYR A 63 -25.11 -26.29 13.81
N ARG A 64 -25.06 -27.42 13.13
CA ARG A 64 -26.25 -28.29 12.97
C ARG A 64 -26.71 -28.90 14.29
N ALA A 65 -25.78 -29.25 15.20
CA ALA A 65 -26.10 -29.76 16.52
C ALA A 65 -26.71 -28.70 17.44
N CYS A 66 -26.49 -27.39 17.17
CA CYS A 66 -27.02 -26.31 17.97
C CYS A 66 -28.29 -25.67 17.43
N ASP A 67 -28.57 -25.82 16.14
CA ASP A 67 -29.70 -25.17 15.44
C ASP A 67 -29.72 -23.64 15.64
N VAL A 68 -28.55 -23.01 15.59
CA VAL A 68 -28.39 -21.57 15.72
C VAL A 68 -27.39 -21.07 14.66
N ASP A 69 -27.78 -20.02 13.94
CA ASP A 69 -26.92 -19.39 12.95
C ASP A 69 -25.97 -18.36 13.58
N VAL A 70 -24.75 -18.32 13.10
CA VAL A 70 -23.75 -17.31 13.50
C VAL A 70 -24.07 -15.98 12.82
N THR A 71 -24.19 -14.93 13.62
CA THR A 71 -24.48 -13.57 13.16
C THR A 71 -23.25 -12.90 12.57
N ASP A 72 -23.43 -12.03 11.57
CA ASP A 72 -22.31 -11.28 10.97
C ASP A 72 -21.61 -10.36 11.97
N ARG A 73 -20.28 -10.14 11.72
CA ARG A 73 -19.42 -9.46 12.67
C ARG A 73 -19.78 -7.99 12.92
N VAL A 74 -20.34 -7.29 11.94
CA VAL A 74 -20.72 -5.87 12.11
C VAL A 74 -21.95 -5.75 12.99
N ARG A 75 -22.96 -6.60 12.79
CA ARG A 75 -24.12 -6.66 13.70
C ARG A 75 -23.72 -7.00 15.12
N LEU A 76 -22.79 -7.94 15.28
CA LEU A 76 -22.25 -8.28 16.60
C LEU A 76 -21.55 -7.08 17.25
N LEU A 77 -20.73 -6.34 16.49
CA LEU A 77 -20.02 -5.17 16.98
C LEU A 77 -20.97 -4.03 17.41
N VAL A 78 -21.98 -3.75 16.59
CA VAL A 78 -23.00 -2.74 16.91
C VAL A 78 -23.79 -3.16 18.16
N GLY A 79 -24.21 -4.42 18.26
CA GLY A 79 -24.89 -4.95 19.45
C GLY A 79 -24.03 -4.88 20.73
N LEU A 80 -22.71 -5.09 20.60
CA LEU A 80 -21.76 -4.93 21.70
C LEU A 80 -21.66 -3.46 22.15
N TYR A 81 -21.58 -2.54 21.18
CA TYR A 81 -21.55 -1.11 21.47
C TYR A 81 -22.81 -0.61 22.18
N GLU A 82 -23.98 -1.07 21.76
CA GLU A 82 -25.25 -0.73 22.45
C GLU A 82 -25.21 -1.12 23.91
N VAL A 83 -24.73 -2.32 24.25
CA VAL A 83 -24.57 -2.76 25.65
C VAL A 83 -23.48 -1.96 26.37
N TRP A 84 -22.41 -1.64 25.70
CA TRP A 84 -21.35 -0.80 26.28
C TRP A 84 -21.88 0.58 26.67
N LYS A 85 -22.66 1.22 25.80
CA LYS A 85 -23.27 2.52 26.05
C LYS A 85 -24.27 2.50 27.20
N GLU A 86 -25.00 1.37 27.39
CA GLU A 86 -25.88 1.18 28.53
C GLU A 86 -25.11 1.05 29.87
N LEU A 87 -23.92 0.46 29.83
CA LEU A 87 -23.05 0.30 31.00
C LEU A 87 -22.29 1.56 31.36
N ASP A 88 -21.97 2.39 30.39
CA ASP A 88 -21.29 3.67 30.58
C ASP A 88 -21.96 4.79 29.76
N PRO A 89 -22.79 5.63 30.41
CA PRO A 89 -23.41 6.77 29.73
C PRO A 89 -22.42 7.80 29.16
N ARG A 90 -21.13 7.68 29.52
CA ARG A 90 -20.04 8.50 29.01
C ARG A 90 -19.18 7.74 27.99
N ALA A 91 -19.69 6.63 27.47
CA ALA A 91 -19.01 5.86 26.43
C ALA A 91 -18.66 6.74 25.22
N GLU A 92 -17.52 6.48 24.65
CA GLU A 92 -17.06 7.09 23.41
C GLU A 92 -18.02 6.80 22.26
N PRO A 93 -18.01 7.62 21.20
CA PRO A 93 -18.79 7.34 19.98
C PRO A 93 -18.40 5.99 19.36
N LEU A 94 -19.32 5.39 18.62
CA LEU A 94 -19.09 4.13 17.89
C LEU A 94 -17.85 4.21 17.00
N ASP A 95 -17.56 5.38 16.45
CA ASP A 95 -16.37 5.66 15.65
C ASP A 95 -15.03 5.31 16.33
N GLU A 96 -14.97 5.49 17.63
CA GLU A 96 -13.78 5.16 18.43
C GLU A 96 -13.87 3.74 18.99
N PHE A 97 -15.06 3.30 19.36
CA PHE A 97 -15.32 1.95 19.89
C PHE A 97 -14.98 0.83 18.90
N VAL A 98 -15.23 1.00 17.63
CA VAL A 98 -15.01 -0.03 16.59
C VAL A 98 -13.61 -0.65 16.68
N PHE A 99 -12.57 0.13 16.98
CA PHE A 99 -11.19 -0.37 17.01
C PHE A 99 -10.92 -1.41 18.09
N TRP A 100 -11.48 -1.23 19.26
CA TRP A 100 -11.24 -2.14 20.36
C TRP A 100 -12.43 -3.06 20.66
N GLY A 101 -13.61 -2.71 20.19
CA GLY A 101 -14.79 -3.57 20.25
C GLY A 101 -14.58 -4.90 19.52
N GLU A 102 -13.89 -4.89 18.39
CA GLU A 102 -13.50 -6.11 17.67
C GLU A 102 -12.54 -7.01 18.45
N ILE A 103 -11.62 -6.40 19.21
CA ILE A 103 -10.69 -7.14 20.07
C ILE A 103 -11.49 -7.84 21.18
N ILE A 104 -12.42 -7.14 21.82
CA ILE A 104 -13.28 -7.71 22.86
C ILE A 104 -14.16 -8.84 22.31
N LEU A 105 -14.74 -8.68 21.13
CA LEU A 105 -15.51 -9.75 20.50
C LEU A 105 -14.65 -11.02 20.29
N SER A 106 -13.41 -10.87 19.85
CA SER A 106 -12.48 -11.97 19.71
C SER A 106 -12.12 -12.62 21.06
N ASP A 107 -11.91 -11.81 22.08
CA ASP A 107 -11.64 -12.30 23.43
C ASP A 107 -12.86 -13.03 24.03
N PHE A 108 -14.07 -12.52 23.83
CA PHE A 108 -15.30 -13.20 24.27
C PHE A 108 -15.54 -14.51 23.53
N ASP A 109 -15.21 -14.58 22.26
CA ASP A 109 -15.27 -15.82 21.48
C ASP A 109 -14.31 -16.89 22.03
N ASP A 110 -13.06 -16.47 22.34
CA ASP A 110 -12.09 -17.36 23.01
C ASP A 110 -12.55 -17.82 24.39
N VAL A 111 -13.05 -16.87 25.23
CA VAL A 111 -13.57 -17.18 26.58
C VAL A 111 -14.66 -18.25 26.49
N ASP A 112 -15.55 -18.16 25.49
CA ASP A 112 -16.62 -19.13 25.30
C ASP A 112 -16.12 -20.46 24.76
N LYS A 113 -15.28 -20.49 23.75
CA LYS A 113 -14.72 -21.72 23.16
C LYS A 113 -13.91 -22.54 24.15
N TYR A 114 -13.22 -21.85 25.09
CA TYR A 114 -12.41 -22.51 26.11
C TYR A 114 -13.14 -22.69 27.45
N LEU A 115 -14.44 -22.38 27.54
CA LEU A 115 -15.28 -22.56 28.72
C LEU A 115 -14.78 -21.84 29.96
N VAL A 116 -14.04 -20.74 29.78
CA VAL A 116 -13.48 -19.95 30.87
C VAL A 116 -14.61 -19.20 31.60
N ASP A 117 -14.54 -19.12 32.93
CA ASP A 117 -15.43 -18.26 33.70
C ASP A 117 -15.02 -16.80 33.55
N ALA A 118 -15.87 -16.00 32.91
CA ALA A 118 -15.58 -14.60 32.64
C ALA A 118 -15.48 -13.76 33.93
N ARG A 119 -16.22 -14.14 35.01
CA ARG A 119 -16.14 -13.42 36.27
C ARG A 119 -14.83 -13.65 36.95
N GLU A 120 -14.34 -14.89 36.96
CA GLU A 120 -13.03 -15.24 37.52
C GLU A 120 -11.90 -14.59 36.72
N LEU A 121 -11.93 -14.68 35.40
CA LEU A 121 -10.93 -14.12 34.54
C LEU A 121 -10.80 -12.61 34.74
N PHE A 122 -11.87 -11.86 34.66
CA PHE A 122 -11.84 -10.40 34.73
C PHE A 122 -11.74 -9.85 36.18
N ALA A 123 -12.10 -10.65 37.21
CA ALA A 123 -11.86 -10.27 38.58
C ALA A 123 -10.40 -10.36 38.99
N ASN A 124 -9.69 -11.38 38.52
CA ASN A 124 -8.27 -11.59 38.87
C ASN A 124 -7.31 -10.52 38.30
N VAL A 125 -7.74 -9.73 37.32
CA VAL A 125 -6.91 -8.62 36.82
C VAL A 125 -6.76 -7.49 37.81
N ALA A 126 -7.75 -7.28 38.69
CA ALA A 126 -7.65 -6.27 39.74
C ALA A 126 -6.54 -6.55 40.76
N ASP A 127 -6.16 -7.82 40.96
CA ASP A 127 -5.10 -8.26 41.88
C ASP A 127 -3.71 -8.31 41.23
N PHE A 128 -3.62 -8.10 39.90
CA PHE A 128 -2.37 -8.14 39.15
C PHE A 128 -1.57 -6.84 39.37
N LYS A 129 -0.71 -6.84 40.36
CA LYS A 129 0.13 -5.69 40.74
C LYS A 129 1.25 -5.38 39.75
N ASP A 130 1.55 -6.30 38.82
CA ASP A 130 2.68 -6.22 37.93
C ASP A 130 2.29 -6.39 36.44
N ILE A 131 1.23 -5.71 36.00
CA ILE A 131 1.00 -5.57 34.54
C ILE A 131 2.13 -4.69 34.02
N GLN A 132 3.15 -5.33 33.47
CA GLN A 132 4.19 -4.64 32.71
C GLN A 132 3.56 -4.06 31.45
N ASP A 133 3.83 -2.78 31.20
CA ASP A 133 3.26 -2.01 30.07
C ASP A 133 3.85 -2.44 28.71
N ASP A 134 3.84 -3.73 28.38
CA ASP A 134 4.30 -4.19 27.08
C ASP A 134 3.15 -4.24 26.06
N PHE A 135 2.73 -3.07 25.58
CA PHE A 135 1.86 -2.92 24.42
C PHE A 135 2.62 -2.93 23.09
N SER A 136 3.88 -3.35 23.09
CA SER A 136 4.77 -3.37 21.91
C SER A 136 4.23 -4.24 20.77
N HIS A 137 3.34 -5.20 21.08
CA HIS A 137 2.71 -6.10 20.11
C HIS A 137 1.50 -5.52 19.38
N LEU A 138 0.99 -4.35 19.82
CA LEU A 138 -0.14 -3.69 19.16
C LEU A 138 0.33 -2.84 17.97
N SER A 139 -0.47 -2.80 16.91
CA SER A 139 -0.24 -1.85 15.82
C SER A 139 -0.42 -0.40 16.32
N ASP A 140 0.17 0.57 15.64
CA ASP A 140 0.05 1.99 16.02
C ASP A 140 -1.42 2.45 16.05
N LEU A 141 -2.27 1.92 15.16
CA LEU A 141 -3.72 2.18 15.17
C LEU A 141 -4.42 1.61 16.40
N GLN A 142 -4.07 0.40 16.80
CA GLN A 142 -4.62 -0.25 17.99
C GLN A 142 -4.15 0.45 19.26
N ARG A 143 -2.89 0.84 19.31
CA ARG A 143 -2.32 1.64 20.42
C ARG A 143 -3.03 2.98 20.55
N ALA A 144 -3.17 3.71 19.45
CA ALA A 144 -3.88 4.98 19.43
C ALA A 144 -5.37 4.85 19.79
N ALA A 145 -6.01 3.71 19.49
CA ALA A 145 -7.38 3.43 19.91
C ALA A 145 -7.48 3.19 21.42
N ILE A 146 -6.56 2.40 22.00
CA ILE A 146 -6.47 2.17 23.43
C ILE A 146 -6.16 3.48 24.17
N GLU A 147 -5.23 4.27 23.67
CA GLU A 147 -4.91 5.59 24.23
C GLU A 147 -6.12 6.53 24.18
N ARG A 148 -6.87 6.55 23.07
CA ARG A 148 -8.12 7.31 22.97
C ARG A 148 -9.21 6.79 23.91
N PHE A 149 -9.36 5.47 24.00
CA PHE A 149 -10.28 4.83 24.94
C PHE A 149 -9.93 5.19 26.38
N VAL A 150 -8.66 5.09 26.78
CA VAL A 150 -8.18 5.49 28.11
C VAL A 150 -8.33 7.00 28.31
N ALA A 151 -8.20 7.81 27.26
CA ALA A 151 -8.37 9.26 27.31
C ALA A 151 -9.82 9.70 27.63
N HIS A 152 -10.83 8.90 27.25
CA HIS A 152 -12.24 9.15 27.55
C HIS A 152 -12.58 9.04 29.05
N PHE A 153 -11.71 8.40 29.83
CA PHE A 153 -11.83 8.29 31.29
C PHE A 153 -11.17 9.45 32.04
N ARG A 154 -10.87 10.57 31.37
CA ARG A 154 -10.25 11.74 31.96
C ARG A 154 -11.19 12.54 32.86
N ASP A 155 -10.58 13.11 33.92
CA ASP A 155 -11.20 14.05 34.83
C ASP A 155 -11.59 15.38 34.13
N ARG A 156 -12.60 16.06 34.72
CA ARG A 156 -13.19 17.32 34.22
C ARG A 156 -12.19 18.48 34.03
N ARG A 157 -10.91 18.32 34.28
CA ARG A 157 -9.86 19.34 34.17
C ARG A 157 -8.95 19.22 32.94
N GLY A 158 -9.19 18.24 32.06
CA GLY A 158 -8.63 18.22 30.70
C GLY A 158 -7.11 18.17 30.54
N ARG A 159 -6.34 17.85 31.58
CA ARG A 159 -4.89 17.77 31.47
C ARG A 159 -4.44 16.36 31.14
N LEU A 160 -3.95 16.20 29.92
CA LEU A 160 -3.06 15.10 29.54
C LEU A 160 -1.64 15.53 29.85
N THR A 161 -1.01 14.83 30.76
CA THR A 161 0.43 14.77 30.82
C THR A 161 0.79 13.29 30.71
N VAL A 162 1.03 12.84 29.48
CA VAL A 162 1.67 11.55 29.24
C VAL A 162 3.18 11.80 29.27
N HIS A 163 3.74 11.81 30.47
CA HIS A 163 5.17 11.61 30.69
C HIS A 163 5.36 10.22 31.29
N MET A 164 6.16 9.40 30.62
CA MET A 164 6.27 7.95 30.83
C MET A 164 6.80 7.52 32.20
N ASP A 165 7.25 8.42 33.10
CA ASP A 165 7.96 8.04 34.31
C ASP A 165 7.22 8.27 35.63
N ALA A 166 6.08 8.96 35.65
CA ALA A 166 5.33 9.23 36.90
C ALA A 166 3.84 8.82 36.86
N GLU A 167 3.30 8.43 35.73
CA GLU A 167 1.84 8.30 35.48
C GLU A 167 1.37 6.85 35.27
N SER A 168 2.24 5.85 35.39
CA SER A 168 1.90 4.44 35.21
C SER A 168 0.77 3.98 36.16
N SER A 169 0.63 4.59 37.32
CA SER A 169 -0.41 4.26 38.30
C SER A 169 -1.81 4.73 37.85
N ASP A 170 -1.91 5.86 37.15
CA ASP A 170 -3.19 6.44 36.72
C ASP A 170 -3.73 5.72 35.45
N VAL A 171 -2.82 5.34 34.55
CA VAL A 171 -3.15 4.51 33.37
C VAL A 171 -3.58 3.11 33.81
N LYS A 172 -2.87 2.51 34.78
CA LYS A 172 -3.23 1.21 35.38
C LYS A 172 -4.60 1.25 36.06
N ALA A 173 -4.89 2.29 36.85
CA ALA A 173 -6.18 2.45 37.52
C ALA A 173 -7.34 2.58 36.51
N ARG A 174 -7.13 3.31 35.41
CA ARG A 174 -8.12 3.48 34.32
C ARG A 174 -8.31 2.20 33.52
N PHE A 175 -7.24 1.49 33.19
CA PHE A 175 -7.30 0.19 32.57
C PHE A 175 -8.11 -0.79 33.44
N LEU A 176 -7.86 -0.85 34.73
CA LEU A 176 -8.60 -1.69 35.69
C LEU A 176 -10.09 -1.32 35.78
N GLN A 177 -10.46 -0.05 35.64
CA GLN A 177 -11.87 0.36 35.58
C GLN A 177 -12.59 -0.20 34.35
N VAL A 178 -11.91 -0.24 33.21
CA VAL A 178 -12.45 -0.87 31.97
C VAL A 178 -12.60 -2.37 32.18
N TRP A 179 -11.55 -3.02 32.69
CA TRP A 179 -11.57 -4.45 32.99
C TRP A 179 -12.72 -4.85 33.92
N ASN A 180 -12.99 -4.10 34.97
CA ASN A 180 -14.10 -4.37 35.89
C ASN A 180 -15.48 -4.30 35.22
N ARG A 181 -15.57 -3.69 34.03
CA ARG A 181 -16.81 -3.64 33.24
C ARG A 181 -16.89 -4.75 32.20
N LEU A 182 -15.78 -5.44 31.88
CA LEU A 182 -15.79 -6.50 30.86
C LEU A 182 -16.67 -7.71 31.27
N ALA A 183 -16.65 -8.11 32.52
CA ALA A 183 -17.53 -9.17 32.99
C ALA A 183 -19.03 -8.81 32.88
N PRO A 184 -19.51 -7.66 33.39
CA PRO A 184 -20.89 -7.22 33.18
C PRO A 184 -21.24 -7.02 31.69
N LEU A 185 -20.29 -6.53 30.89
CA LEU A 185 -20.48 -6.39 29.44
C LEU A 185 -20.71 -7.73 28.77
N TYR A 186 -19.85 -8.71 29.05
CA TYR A 186 -19.94 -10.06 28.53
C TYR A 186 -21.30 -10.71 28.85
N GLU A 187 -21.71 -10.64 30.12
CA GLU A 187 -22.97 -11.24 30.58
C GLU A 187 -24.21 -10.59 29.94
N ARG A 188 -24.27 -9.25 29.94
CA ARG A 188 -25.41 -8.52 29.35
C ARG A 188 -25.45 -8.70 27.84
N TYR A 189 -24.29 -8.69 27.19
CA TYR A 189 -24.18 -8.85 25.74
C TYR A 189 -24.66 -10.23 25.31
N ARG A 190 -24.19 -11.29 25.95
CA ARG A 190 -24.70 -12.66 25.68
C ARG A 190 -26.20 -12.77 25.88
N LYS A 191 -26.73 -12.29 27.01
CA LYS A 191 -28.16 -12.31 27.27
C LYS A 191 -29.00 -11.57 26.22
N ARG A 192 -28.45 -10.44 25.72
CA ARG A 192 -29.07 -9.65 24.64
C ARG A 192 -29.09 -10.41 23.32
N LEU A 193 -27.99 -11.05 22.96
CA LEU A 193 -27.90 -11.87 21.75
C LEU A 193 -28.85 -13.07 21.82
N GLU A 194 -28.87 -13.79 22.92
CA GLU A 194 -29.81 -14.90 23.18
C GLU A 194 -31.27 -14.45 23.05
N GLY A 195 -31.64 -13.31 23.61
CA GLY A 195 -32.98 -12.72 23.48
C GLY A 195 -33.37 -12.31 22.05
N LYS A 196 -32.38 -12.06 21.17
CA LYS A 196 -32.59 -11.72 19.75
C LYS A 196 -32.45 -12.93 18.81
N GLY A 197 -32.15 -14.13 19.33
CA GLY A 197 -31.86 -15.31 18.52
C GLY A 197 -30.53 -15.18 17.73
N MET A 198 -29.60 -14.36 18.21
CA MET A 198 -28.31 -14.08 17.61
C MET A 198 -27.19 -14.74 18.40
N ALA A 199 -26.09 -15.13 17.75
CA ALA A 199 -24.93 -15.68 18.41
C ALA A 199 -23.63 -15.41 17.62
N TYR A 200 -22.49 -15.29 18.32
CA TYR A 200 -21.17 -15.49 17.73
C TYR A 200 -20.72 -16.94 17.92
N GLU A 201 -19.68 -17.34 17.21
CA GLU A 201 -19.28 -18.76 17.12
C GLU A 201 -19.03 -19.41 18.49
N GLY A 202 -18.28 -18.76 19.39
CA GLY A 202 -18.03 -19.27 20.75
C GLY A 202 -19.29 -19.48 21.58
N MET A 203 -20.32 -18.64 21.42
CA MET A 203 -21.62 -18.84 22.10
C MET A 203 -22.29 -20.15 21.68
N VAL A 204 -22.28 -20.47 20.38
CA VAL A 204 -22.81 -21.71 19.84
C VAL A 204 -22.09 -22.91 20.45
N TYR A 205 -20.76 -22.90 20.43
CA TYR A 205 -19.92 -23.95 21.00
C TYR A 205 -20.16 -24.11 22.51
N ARG A 206 -20.17 -23.01 23.25
CA ARG A 206 -20.41 -23.05 24.70
C ARG A 206 -21.82 -23.55 25.04
N SER A 207 -22.84 -23.14 24.31
CA SER A 207 -24.24 -23.59 24.54
C SER A 207 -24.34 -25.11 24.46
N LEU A 208 -23.74 -25.72 23.43
CA LEU A 208 -23.68 -27.16 23.25
C LEU A 208 -22.94 -27.84 24.42
N ALA A 209 -21.75 -27.36 24.74
CA ALA A 209 -20.94 -27.91 25.81
C ALA A 209 -21.64 -27.82 27.20
N GLN A 210 -22.35 -26.72 27.47
CA GLN A 210 -23.12 -26.54 28.72
C GLN A 210 -24.29 -27.49 28.81
N ARG A 211 -25.04 -27.69 27.70
CA ARG A 211 -26.16 -28.69 27.68
C ARG A 211 -25.61 -30.07 28.04
N LEU A 212 -24.49 -30.47 27.49
CA LEU A 212 -23.85 -31.75 27.80
C LEU A 212 -23.31 -31.85 29.25
N ARG A 213 -22.81 -30.75 29.81
CA ARG A 213 -22.38 -30.68 31.24
C ARG A 213 -23.56 -30.74 32.20
N ASN A 214 -24.69 -30.17 31.82
CA ASN A 214 -25.92 -30.16 32.59
C ASN A 214 -26.73 -31.47 32.53
N GLY A 215 -26.15 -32.51 31.89
CA GLY A 215 -26.73 -33.86 31.91
C GLY A 215 -27.52 -34.26 30.67
N THR A 216 -27.59 -33.40 29.63
CA THR A 216 -28.19 -33.84 28.35
C THR A 216 -27.34 -34.97 27.75
N SER A 217 -27.98 -36.05 27.35
CA SER A 217 -27.31 -37.17 26.70
C SER A 217 -26.76 -36.73 25.34
N ALA A 218 -25.48 -37.07 25.06
CA ALA A 218 -24.90 -36.85 23.74
C ALA A 218 -25.66 -37.65 22.65
N ALA A 219 -26.17 -38.83 22.99
CA ALA A 219 -26.96 -39.61 22.06
C ALA A 219 -28.26 -38.96 21.67
N ASP A 220 -29.01 -38.44 22.64
CA ASP A 220 -30.32 -37.79 22.38
C ASP A 220 -30.16 -36.50 21.59
N LEU A 221 -29.13 -35.71 21.96
CA LEU A 221 -28.81 -34.45 21.27
C LEU A 221 -28.45 -34.68 19.81
N LEU A 222 -27.57 -35.65 19.55
CA LEU A 222 -27.12 -35.97 18.22
C LEU A 222 -28.16 -36.71 17.39
N GLN A 223 -28.97 -37.52 18.00
CA GLN A 223 -30.09 -38.18 17.32
C GLN A 223 -31.12 -37.20 16.77
N ALA A 224 -31.34 -36.10 17.48
CA ALA A 224 -32.22 -35.02 17.00
C ALA A 224 -31.64 -34.30 15.76
N ALA A 225 -30.32 -34.04 15.78
CA ALA A 225 -29.65 -33.32 14.69
C ALA A 225 -29.28 -34.22 13.49
N PHE A 226 -29.00 -35.52 13.75
CA PHE A 226 -28.53 -36.52 12.80
C PHE A 226 -29.29 -37.85 12.93
N PRO A 227 -30.53 -37.90 12.52
CA PRO A 227 -31.42 -39.04 12.79
C PRO A 227 -30.95 -40.36 12.18
N GLU A 228 -30.24 -40.30 11.07
CA GLU A 228 -29.72 -41.50 10.36
C GLU A 228 -28.36 -42.01 10.88
N ALA A 229 -27.62 -41.13 11.63
CA ALA A 229 -26.27 -41.45 12.07
C ALA A 229 -26.24 -42.29 13.37
N ARG A 230 -25.52 -43.39 13.36
CA ARG A 230 -25.29 -44.25 14.54
C ARG A 230 -23.89 -44.18 15.08
N GLN A 231 -22.93 -43.79 14.23
CA GLN A 231 -21.53 -43.65 14.55
C GLN A 231 -20.97 -42.37 13.96
N TYR A 232 -20.00 -41.77 14.65
CA TYR A 232 -19.33 -40.53 14.25
C TYR A 232 -17.82 -40.78 14.18
N VAL A 233 -17.17 -40.48 13.07
CA VAL A 233 -15.75 -40.67 12.87
C VAL A 233 -15.07 -39.34 12.67
N PHE A 234 -14.22 -38.94 13.59
CA PHE A 234 -13.45 -37.69 13.55
C PHE A 234 -12.09 -37.96 12.91
N ILE A 235 -11.80 -37.23 11.81
CA ILE A 235 -10.66 -37.54 10.93
C ILE A 235 -9.75 -36.33 10.79
N GLY A 236 -8.45 -36.50 11.11
CA GLY A 236 -7.42 -35.50 10.82
C GLY A 236 -7.53 -34.17 11.54
N LEU A 237 -8.23 -34.12 12.68
CA LEU A 237 -8.26 -32.95 13.56
C LEU A 237 -6.91 -32.76 14.27
N ASN A 238 -6.67 -31.55 14.80
CA ASN A 238 -5.43 -31.23 15.51
C ASN A 238 -5.70 -30.41 16.79
N ALA A 239 -5.72 -29.10 16.71
CA ALA A 239 -6.03 -28.26 17.85
C ALA A 239 -7.53 -28.34 18.16
N LEU A 240 -7.87 -28.72 19.37
CA LEU A 240 -9.24 -28.82 19.87
C LEU A 240 -9.43 -27.80 21.00
N ASN A 241 -10.53 -27.05 20.94
CA ASN A 241 -10.95 -26.21 22.05
C ASN A 241 -11.69 -27.02 23.14
N GLU A 242 -11.93 -26.43 24.30
CA GLU A 242 -12.55 -27.16 25.44
C GLU A 242 -14.03 -27.52 25.20
N CYS A 243 -14.75 -26.74 24.37
CA CYS A 243 -16.10 -27.13 23.97
C CYS A 243 -16.08 -28.39 23.10
N GLU A 244 -15.17 -28.45 22.11
CA GLU A 244 -14.98 -29.62 21.26
C GLU A 244 -14.61 -30.83 22.10
N LYS A 245 -13.58 -30.70 22.96
CA LYS A 245 -13.18 -31.79 23.86
C LYS A 245 -14.32 -32.28 24.73
N THR A 246 -15.16 -31.37 25.26
CA THR A 246 -16.30 -31.73 26.09
C THR A 246 -17.28 -32.60 25.31
N LEU A 247 -17.61 -32.25 24.07
CA LEU A 247 -18.48 -33.04 23.21
C LEU A 247 -17.83 -34.38 22.87
N LEU A 248 -16.59 -34.38 22.45
CA LEU A 248 -15.86 -35.62 22.07
C LEU A 248 -15.72 -36.60 23.23
N ARG A 249 -15.47 -36.12 24.48
CA ARG A 249 -15.49 -36.95 25.70
C ARG A 249 -16.82 -37.65 25.89
N LYS A 250 -17.92 -36.87 25.82
CA LYS A 250 -19.26 -37.45 25.98
C LYS A 250 -19.64 -38.42 24.91
N MET A 251 -19.22 -38.17 23.66
CA MET A 251 -19.48 -39.09 22.56
C MET A 251 -18.61 -40.36 22.67
N ARG A 252 -17.36 -40.23 23.08
CA ARG A 252 -16.45 -41.36 23.36
C ARG A 252 -17.04 -42.25 24.46
N ASP A 253 -17.42 -41.66 25.58
CA ASP A 253 -17.95 -42.34 26.75
C ASP A 253 -19.30 -43.05 26.47
N ALA A 254 -20.05 -42.52 25.50
CA ALA A 254 -21.27 -43.15 24.99
C ALA A 254 -21.03 -44.21 23.88
N GLY A 255 -19.76 -44.44 23.48
CA GLY A 255 -19.42 -45.38 22.40
C GLY A 255 -19.86 -44.91 20.99
N LEU A 256 -20.17 -43.65 20.81
CA LEU A 256 -20.65 -43.07 19.55
C LEU A 256 -19.51 -42.56 18.62
N ALA A 257 -18.32 -42.30 19.16
CA ALA A 257 -17.22 -41.67 18.42
C ALA A 257 -16.04 -42.60 18.19
N ALA A 258 -15.43 -42.49 17.00
CA ALA A 258 -14.13 -43.06 16.66
C ALA A 258 -13.20 -41.97 16.15
N PHE A 259 -11.91 -42.11 16.41
CA PHE A 259 -10.92 -41.06 16.11
C PHE A 259 -9.81 -41.58 15.19
N CYS A 260 -9.52 -40.81 14.14
CA CYS A 260 -8.48 -41.12 13.18
C CYS A 260 -7.50 -39.92 13.12
N TRP A 261 -6.39 -40.04 13.86
CA TRP A 261 -5.37 -39.00 13.97
C TRP A 261 -4.25 -39.23 12.96
N ASP A 262 -3.82 -38.21 12.27
CA ASP A 262 -2.62 -38.29 11.42
C ASP A 262 -1.36 -37.94 12.22
N TYR A 263 -0.95 -38.85 13.08
CA TYR A 263 0.16 -38.72 14.03
C TYR A 263 1.08 -39.90 13.99
N SER A 264 1.65 -40.25 12.82
CA SER A 264 2.49 -41.44 12.63
C SER A 264 3.97 -41.13 12.35
N SER A 265 4.26 -40.02 11.70
CA SER A 265 5.63 -39.66 11.31
C SER A 265 6.53 -39.36 12.51
N PRO A 266 7.80 -39.87 12.50
CA PRO A 266 8.79 -39.54 13.51
C PRO A 266 9.03 -38.03 13.68
N MET A 267 8.93 -37.22 12.60
CA MET A 267 9.06 -35.76 12.66
C MET A 267 7.90 -35.14 13.41
N VAL A 268 6.66 -35.55 13.11
CA VAL A 268 5.46 -35.00 13.78
C VAL A 268 5.42 -35.44 15.26
N ARG A 269 5.84 -36.66 15.57
CA ARG A 269 5.83 -37.23 16.92
C ARG A 269 7.00 -36.83 17.80
N HIS A 270 8.00 -36.14 17.24
CA HIS A 270 9.21 -35.79 17.98
C HIS A 270 8.89 -34.93 19.20
N PRO A 271 9.32 -35.29 20.42
CA PRO A 271 8.89 -34.66 21.66
C PRO A 271 9.28 -33.18 21.79
N LEU A 272 10.37 -32.77 21.13
CA LEU A 272 10.82 -31.36 21.09
C LEU A 272 10.22 -30.55 19.96
N ASN A 273 9.46 -31.19 19.07
CA ASN A 273 8.78 -30.48 17.98
C ASN A 273 7.41 -29.98 18.44
N LYS A 274 7.12 -28.70 18.24
CA LYS A 274 5.82 -28.12 18.54
C LYS A 274 4.66 -28.80 17.78
N SER A 275 4.91 -29.51 16.69
CA SER A 275 3.90 -30.29 15.96
C SER A 275 3.21 -31.35 16.82
N SER A 276 3.89 -31.86 17.87
CA SER A 276 3.33 -32.82 18.80
C SER A 276 2.53 -32.18 19.94
N PHE A 277 2.48 -30.87 20.05
CA PHE A 277 1.93 -30.14 21.22
C PHE A 277 0.50 -30.57 21.56
N PHE A 278 -0.42 -30.53 20.60
CA PHE A 278 -1.82 -30.96 20.83
C PHE A 278 -1.98 -32.48 20.71
N MET A 279 -1.24 -33.06 19.78
CA MET A 279 -1.48 -34.44 19.39
C MET A 279 -1.15 -35.45 20.47
N LYS A 280 -0.19 -35.17 21.35
CA LYS A 280 0.12 -36.05 22.51
C LYS A 280 -1.11 -36.22 23.40
N ASP A 281 -1.75 -35.12 23.75
CA ASP A 281 -2.89 -35.14 24.65
C ASP A 281 -4.13 -35.67 23.93
N ASN A 282 -4.32 -35.31 22.67
CA ASN A 282 -5.46 -35.79 21.87
C ASN A 282 -5.43 -37.34 21.74
N VAL A 283 -4.29 -37.90 21.39
CA VAL A 283 -4.16 -39.37 21.23
C VAL A 283 -4.28 -40.11 22.57
N ALA A 284 -3.80 -39.52 23.65
CA ALA A 284 -3.93 -40.11 25.00
C ALA A 284 -5.41 -40.06 25.46
N GLU A 285 -6.12 -38.99 25.21
CA GLU A 285 -7.50 -38.82 25.64
C GLU A 285 -8.52 -39.48 24.70
N PHE A 286 -8.26 -39.44 23.39
CA PHE A 286 -9.12 -39.98 22.34
C PHE A 286 -8.31 -41.03 21.53
N PRO A 287 -8.36 -42.30 21.91
CA PRO A 287 -7.52 -43.32 21.31
C PRO A 287 -7.77 -43.50 19.82
N GLN A 288 -6.69 -43.73 19.08
CA GLN A 288 -6.70 -44.03 17.65
C GLN A 288 -7.59 -45.26 17.35
N ALA A 289 -8.52 -45.14 16.39
CA ALA A 289 -9.46 -46.22 16.06
C ALA A 289 -8.78 -47.42 15.40
N PHE A 290 -7.67 -47.22 14.69
CA PHE A 290 -6.86 -48.28 14.09
C PHE A 290 -5.44 -47.75 13.83
N PRO A 291 -4.44 -48.64 13.81
CA PRO A 291 -3.07 -48.28 13.51
C PRO A 291 -2.94 -47.88 12.05
N LEU A 292 -2.26 -46.72 11.78
CA LEU A 292 -1.90 -46.30 10.42
C LEU A 292 -0.72 -47.13 9.92
N ASP A 293 -0.72 -47.42 8.61
CA ASP A 293 0.37 -48.12 7.96
C ASP A 293 1.67 -47.29 7.94
N PRO A 294 2.75 -47.70 8.59
CA PRO A 294 4.01 -47.00 8.58
C PRO A 294 4.66 -46.92 7.20
N ASP A 295 4.39 -47.91 6.32
CA ASP A 295 4.91 -47.94 4.94
C ASP A 295 4.25 -46.87 4.05
N GLY A 296 3.18 -46.25 4.54
CA GLY A 296 2.59 -45.09 3.89
C GLY A 296 3.46 -43.80 3.93
N LEU A 297 4.43 -43.75 4.87
CA LEU A 297 5.36 -42.64 4.99
C LEU A 297 6.48 -42.71 3.94
N THR A 298 6.99 -41.56 3.55
CA THR A 298 8.10 -41.42 2.59
C THR A 298 9.32 -40.77 3.25
N ARG A 299 10.44 -40.76 2.52
CA ARG A 299 11.60 -39.91 2.83
C ARG A 299 11.72 -38.88 1.73
N PRO A 300 11.12 -37.68 1.93
CA PRO A 300 11.07 -36.68 0.88
C PRO A 300 12.46 -36.20 0.44
N ASP A 301 12.64 -36.00 -0.87
CA ASP A 301 13.75 -35.24 -1.43
C ASP A 301 13.42 -33.75 -1.30
N PHE A 302 14.15 -32.99 -0.48
CA PHE A 302 13.94 -31.60 -0.21
C PHE A 302 14.83 -30.70 -1.07
N GLN A 303 14.20 -29.82 -1.83
CA GLN A 303 14.82 -28.78 -2.64
C GLN A 303 14.52 -27.41 -2.03
N VAL A 304 15.54 -26.65 -1.66
CA VAL A 304 15.40 -25.26 -1.17
C VAL A 304 15.86 -24.32 -2.25
N ILE A 305 14.99 -23.42 -2.70
CA ILE A 305 15.30 -22.47 -3.78
C ILE A 305 15.13 -21.03 -3.26
N SER A 306 16.24 -20.31 -3.23
CA SER A 306 16.26 -18.88 -2.88
C SER A 306 16.07 -18.03 -4.14
N VAL A 307 15.12 -17.09 -4.13
CA VAL A 307 14.75 -16.24 -5.28
C VAL A 307 14.73 -14.78 -4.82
N PRO A 308 15.45 -13.86 -5.49
CA PRO A 308 15.45 -12.43 -5.12
C PRO A 308 14.22 -11.69 -5.66
N SER A 309 13.04 -12.31 -5.58
CA SER A 309 11.79 -11.74 -6.08
C SER A 309 10.59 -12.51 -5.55
N SER A 310 9.57 -11.79 -5.07
CA SER A 310 8.30 -12.43 -4.68
C SER A 310 7.63 -13.09 -5.89
N VAL A 311 7.37 -12.35 -6.96
CA VAL A 311 6.76 -12.85 -8.21
C VAL A 311 7.67 -13.88 -8.92
N GLY A 312 9.00 -13.71 -8.80
CA GLY A 312 9.98 -14.63 -9.37
C GLY A 312 9.84 -16.06 -8.87
N GLN A 313 9.34 -16.27 -7.64
CA GLN A 313 9.05 -17.58 -7.10
C GLN A 313 8.02 -18.34 -7.96
N ALA A 314 6.96 -17.66 -8.35
CA ALA A 314 5.90 -18.23 -9.19
C ALA A 314 6.43 -18.60 -10.60
N LYS A 315 7.34 -17.82 -11.15
CA LYS A 315 7.95 -18.06 -12.47
C LYS A 315 8.82 -19.32 -12.54
N LEU A 316 9.14 -19.93 -11.40
CA LEU A 316 9.83 -21.22 -11.35
C LEU A 316 8.89 -22.41 -11.61
N ALA A 317 7.57 -22.22 -11.65
CA ALA A 317 6.60 -23.30 -11.83
C ALA A 317 6.90 -24.21 -13.04
N PRO A 318 7.23 -23.71 -14.27
CA PRO A 318 7.54 -24.56 -15.39
C PRO A 318 8.76 -25.45 -15.18
N GLN A 319 9.79 -24.93 -14.49
CA GLN A 319 10.98 -25.70 -14.17
C GLN A 319 10.69 -26.77 -13.12
N ILE A 320 9.98 -26.41 -12.05
CA ILE A 320 9.62 -27.33 -10.97
C ILE A 320 8.74 -28.46 -11.51
N LEU A 321 7.77 -28.17 -12.37
CA LEU A 321 6.88 -29.16 -12.96
C LEU A 321 7.63 -30.15 -13.86
N ARG A 322 8.67 -29.72 -14.58
CA ARG A 322 9.55 -30.61 -15.37
C ARG A 322 10.42 -31.52 -14.49
N GLU A 323 10.77 -31.06 -13.30
CA GLU A 323 11.58 -31.81 -12.33
C GLU A 323 10.73 -32.68 -11.39
N ALA A 324 9.41 -32.56 -11.43
CA ALA A 324 8.48 -33.32 -10.60
C ALA A 324 8.51 -34.80 -10.90
N VAL A 325 8.23 -35.63 -9.86
CA VAL A 325 8.06 -37.06 -10.04
C VAL A 325 6.81 -37.31 -10.89
N PRO A 326 6.90 -38.09 -11.99
CA PRO A 326 5.74 -38.38 -12.80
C PRO A 326 4.60 -39.04 -12.00
N CYS A 327 3.43 -38.41 -12.00
CA CYS A 327 2.24 -38.89 -11.30
C CYS A 327 0.98 -38.26 -11.89
N ASP A 328 -0.19 -38.65 -11.42
CA ASP A 328 -1.44 -37.98 -11.73
C ASP A 328 -1.32 -36.50 -11.28
N PRO A 329 -1.69 -35.52 -12.13
CA PRO A 329 -1.62 -34.11 -11.77
C PRO A 329 -2.30 -33.75 -10.43
N VAL A 330 -3.32 -34.46 -10.01
CA VAL A 330 -4.00 -34.29 -8.71
C VAL A 330 -3.08 -34.60 -7.51
N GLU A 331 -1.99 -35.35 -7.71
CA GLU A 331 -0.99 -35.65 -6.68
C GLU A 331 0.13 -34.61 -6.59
N THR A 332 0.05 -33.53 -7.38
CA THR A 332 1.00 -32.40 -7.33
C THR A 332 0.28 -31.16 -6.79
N ALA A 333 0.85 -30.52 -5.77
CA ALA A 333 0.27 -29.34 -5.15
C ALA A 333 1.26 -28.18 -5.04
N PHE A 334 0.78 -26.99 -5.40
CA PHE A 334 1.38 -25.71 -5.02
C PHE A 334 0.65 -25.16 -3.81
N VAL A 335 1.40 -24.90 -2.75
CA VAL A 335 0.89 -24.33 -1.50
C VAL A 335 1.34 -22.88 -1.43
N LEU A 336 0.38 -21.98 -1.25
CA LEU A 336 0.56 -20.52 -1.23
C LEU A 336 0.27 -19.96 0.17
N PRO A 337 1.28 -19.82 1.04
CA PRO A 337 1.12 -19.09 2.30
C PRO A 337 0.87 -17.60 2.09
N ASP A 338 1.39 -17.04 0.99
CA ASP A 338 1.06 -15.71 0.49
C ASP A 338 0.10 -15.82 -0.71
N GLU A 339 -1.16 -15.51 -0.47
CA GLU A 339 -2.24 -15.61 -1.47
C GLU A 339 -2.06 -14.65 -2.66
N ASN A 340 -1.27 -13.59 -2.51
CA ASN A 340 -0.97 -12.65 -3.59
C ASN A 340 -0.18 -13.29 -4.74
N LEU A 341 0.47 -14.43 -4.49
CA LEU A 341 1.18 -15.18 -5.53
C LEU A 341 0.26 -16.02 -6.43
N LEU A 342 -1.04 -16.07 -6.16
CA LEU A 342 -1.97 -16.86 -6.96
C LEU A 342 -1.98 -16.44 -8.43
N MET A 343 -2.23 -15.17 -8.72
CA MET A 343 -2.26 -14.69 -10.12
C MET A 343 -0.90 -14.79 -10.82
N PRO A 344 0.22 -14.40 -10.20
CA PRO A 344 1.55 -14.69 -10.76
C PRO A 344 1.77 -16.17 -11.06
N LEU A 345 1.33 -17.07 -10.20
CA LEU A 345 1.47 -18.52 -10.41
C LEU A 345 0.60 -19.00 -11.58
N LEU A 346 -0.68 -18.63 -11.63
CA LEU A 346 -1.58 -19.00 -12.73
C LEU A 346 -1.05 -18.57 -14.10
N ASN A 347 -0.47 -17.36 -14.17
CA ASN A 347 0.16 -16.85 -15.40
C ASN A 347 1.53 -17.49 -15.71
N SER A 348 2.09 -18.26 -14.79
CA SER A 348 3.39 -18.92 -14.96
C SER A 348 3.28 -20.42 -15.22
N ILE A 349 2.10 -21.02 -15.03
CA ILE A 349 1.87 -22.43 -15.33
C ILE A 349 1.94 -22.64 -16.84
N PRO A 350 2.72 -23.62 -17.33
CA PRO A 350 2.87 -23.86 -18.74
C PRO A 350 1.56 -24.39 -19.37
N PRO A 351 1.30 -24.06 -20.64
CA PRO A 351 0.04 -24.41 -21.33
C PRO A 351 -0.14 -25.94 -21.51
N GLU A 352 0.90 -26.74 -21.29
CA GLU A 352 0.83 -28.21 -21.33
C GLU A 352 0.05 -28.79 -20.12
N VAL A 353 -0.21 -27.97 -19.09
CA VAL A 353 -1.05 -28.33 -17.93
C VAL A 353 -2.49 -27.98 -18.25
N ASP A 354 -3.24 -28.93 -18.79
CA ASP A 354 -4.63 -28.72 -19.28
C ASP A 354 -5.62 -28.39 -18.19
N ARG A 355 -5.38 -28.86 -16.95
CA ARG A 355 -6.32 -28.73 -15.84
C ARG A 355 -5.65 -28.28 -14.56
N ILE A 356 -6.23 -27.25 -13.98
CA ILE A 356 -5.79 -26.65 -12.72
C ILE A 356 -7.00 -26.57 -11.81
N ASN A 357 -6.81 -26.93 -10.55
CA ASN A 357 -7.81 -26.74 -9.53
C ASN A 357 -7.30 -25.77 -8.46
N VAL A 358 -7.92 -24.62 -8.38
CA VAL A 358 -7.66 -23.59 -7.37
C VAL A 358 -8.70 -23.70 -6.28
N THR A 359 -8.27 -23.93 -5.04
CA THR A 359 -9.19 -24.13 -3.92
C THR A 359 -9.31 -22.92 -3.02
N MET A 360 -8.31 -22.06 -3.03
CA MET A 360 -8.36 -20.79 -2.35
C MET A 360 -9.19 -19.81 -3.18
N GLY A 361 -10.06 -19.03 -2.55
CA GLY A 361 -10.71 -17.91 -3.22
C GLY A 361 -9.70 -16.84 -3.57
N TYR A 362 -9.96 -16.09 -4.65
CA TYR A 362 -9.17 -14.90 -4.92
C TYR A 362 -9.63 -13.76 -4.01
N PRO A 363 -8.75 -13.22 -3.13
CA PRO A 363 -9.13 -12.17 -2.21
C PRO A 363 -9.63 -10.92 -2.95
N MET A 364 -10.70 -10.32 -2.48
CA MET A 364 -11.21 -9.08 -3.07
C MET A 364 -10.18 -7.95 -3.08
N THR A 365 -9.30 -7.93 -2.08
CA THR A 365 -8.20 -6.93 -1.97
C THR A 365 -7.24 -6.95 -3.14
N GLY A 366 -7.15 -8.06 -3.89
CA GLY A 366 -6.37 -8.17 -5.13
C GLY A 366 -7.10 -7.71 -6.39
N GLY A 367 -8.40 -7.38 -6.32
CA GLY A 367 -9.22 -7.00 -7.45
C GLY A 367 -9.09 -5.53 -7.85
N ALA A 368 -9.24 -5.25 -9.15
CA ALA A 368 -9.22 -3.89 -9.64
C ALA A 368 -10.50 -3.11 -9.26
N VAL A 369 -11.64 -3.79 -9.13
CA VAL A 369 -12.88 -3.21 -8.59
C VAL A 369 -12.69 -2.73 -7.15
N TYR A 370 -12.06 -3.52 -6.28
CA TYR A 370 -11.78 -3.13 -4.91
C TYR A 370 -10.92 -1.86 -4.84
N THR A 371 -9.83 -1.83 -5.62
CA THR A 371 -8.93 -0.68 -5.69
C THR A 371 -9.64 0.57 -6.24
N LEU A 372 -10.50 0.41 -7.25
CA LEU A 372 -11.30 1.51 -7.81
C LEU A 372 -12.24 2.09 -6.75
N MET A 373 -13.01 1.23 -6.07
CA MET A 373 -13.97 1.67 -5.05
C MET A 373 -13.26 2.30 -3.84
N GLY A 374 -12.11 1.78 -3.43
CA GLY A 374 -11.26 2.40 -2.41
C GLY A 374 -10.74 3.78 -2.81
N SER A 375 -10.37 3.97 -4.08
CA SER A 375 -9.98 5.28 -4.60
C SER A 375 -11.14 6.27 -4.62
N ILE A 376 -12.37 5.81 -4.94
CA ILE A 376 -13.59 6.60 -4.90
C ILE A 376 -13.95 6.98 -3.44
N ALA A 377 -13.75 6.07 -2.49
CA ALA A 377 -13.91 6.37 -1.07
C ALA A 377 -12.93 7.46 -0.61
N ALA A 378 -11.65 7.33 -0.98
CA ALA A 378 -10.62 8.32 -0.68
C ALA A 378 -10.90 9.69 -1.35
N LEU A 379 -11.53 9.70 -2.53
CA LEU A 379 -11.96 10.90 -3.22
C LEU A 379 -12.95 11.70 -2.37
N GLN A 380 -13.98 11.06 -1.83
CA GLN A 380 -15.04 11.68 -1.03
C GLN A 380 -14.53 12.21 0.32
N LEU A 381 -13.56 11.56 0.93
CA LEU A 381 -12.98 11.99 2.21
C LEU A 381 -12.10 13.25 2.10
N ARG A 382 -11.68 13.65 0.89
CA ARG A 382 -10.75 14.75 0.64
C ARG A 382 -11.34 15.89 -0.17
N LEU A 383 -12.65 16.03 -0.14
CA LEU A 383 -13.35 17.14 -0.78
C LEU A 383 -12.98 18.50 -0.16
N ARG A 384 -12.90 19.54 -1.01
CA ARG A 384 -12.74 20.92 -0.59
C ARG A 384 -13.78 21.80 -1.29
N SER A 385 -14.38 22.71 -0.56
CA SER A 385 -15.26 23.74 -1.12
C SER A 385 -14.51 25.06 -1.24
N HIS A 386 -14.49 25.63 -2.43
CA HIS A 386 -13.89 26.94 -2.70
C HIS A 386 -14.76 27.71 -3.70
N GLY A 387 -15.11 28.95 -3.36
CA GLY A 387 -15.96 29.80 -4.24
C GLY A 387 -17.33 29.18 -4.55
N GLY A 388 -17.91 28.37 -3.64
CA GLY A 388 -19.19 27.70 -3.87
C GLY A 388 -19.12 26.46 -4.78
N THR A 389 -17.94 26.08 -5.22
CA THR A 389 -17.69 24.90 -6.07
C THR A 389 -16.92 23.84 -5.29
N TRP A 390 -17.26 22.56 -5.51
CA TRP A 390 -16.51 21.45 -4.95
C TRP A 390 -15.29 21.14 -5.80
N HIS A 391 -14.19 20.78 -5.12
CA HIS A 391 -12.93 20.43 -5.72
C HIS A 391 -12.47 19.08 -5.20
N PHE A 392 -11.92 18.27 -6.10
CA PHE A 392 -11.39 16.93 -5.82
C PHE A 392 -9.87 16.94 -5.80
N TYR A 393 -9.30 16.26 -4.80
CA TYR A 393 -7.86 16.12 -4.66
C TYR A 393 -7.29 15.23 -5.76
N HIS A 394 -6.18 15.63 -6.38
CA HIS A 394 -5.66 14.98 -7.59
C HIS A 394 -5.29 13.50 -7.42
N ARG A 395 -4.70 13.07 -6.28
CA ARG A 395 -4.24 11.69 -6.10
C ARG A 395 -5.35 10.64 -6.28
N PRO A 396 -6.49 10.69 -5.58
CA PRO A 396 -7.59 9.76 -5.85
C PRO A 396 -8.11 9.85 -7.28
N VAL A 397 -8.17 11.07 -7.88
CA VAL A 397 -8.61 11.25 -9.27
C VAL A 397 -7.68 10.49 -10.21
N HIS A 398 -6.36 10.68 -10.09
CA HIS A 398 -5.39 9.96 -10.93
C HIS A 398 -5.37 8.46 -10.65
N ALA A 399 -5.57 8.02 -9.40
CA ALA A 399 -5.71 6.60 -9.06
C ALA A 399 -6.93 5.98 -9.76
N ILE A 400 -8.08 6.67 -9.78
CA ILE A 400 -9.27 6.26 -10.54
C ILE A 400 -8.96 6.18 -12.04
N PHE A 401 -8.33 7.19 -12.62
CA PHE A 401 -7.96 7.23 -14.04
C PHE A 401 -6.96 6.13 -14.45
N SER A 402 -6.17 5.66 -13.50
CA SER A 402 -5.20 4.59 -13.72
C SER A 402 -5.82 3.19 -13.59
N SER A 403 -7.02 3.06 -13.01
CA SER A 403 -7.69 1.79 -12.82
C SER A 403 -8.00 1.11 -14.16
N SER A 404 -7.64 -0.17 -14.28
CA SER A 404 -7.92 -0.98 -15.47
C SER A 404 -9.42 -1.15 -15.72
N VAL A 405 -10.20 -1.33 -14.66
CA VAL A 405 -11.67 -1.42 -14.73
C VAL A 405 -12.26 -0.11 -15.21
N PHE A 406 -11.84 1.01 -14.62
CA PHE A 406 -12.32 2.33 -15.02
C PHE A 406 -12.07 2.59 -16.51
N ARG A 407 -10.86 2.40 -17.00
CA ARG A 407 -10.49 2.61 -18.41
C ARG A 407 -11.30 1.74 -19.39
N LYS A 408 -11.64 0.50 -18.99
CA LYS A 408 -12.39 -0.42 -19.84
C LYS A 408 -13.89 -0.11 -19.95
N VAL A 409 -14.44 0.68 -19.05
CA VAL A 409 -15.87 1.04 -19.02
C VAL A 409 -16.15 2.46 -19.51
N LEU A 410 -15.12 3.26 -19.81
CA LEU A 410 -15.25 4.62 -20.35
C LEU A 410 -15.91 4.62 -21.74
N THR A 411 -16.55 5.75 -22.06
CA THR A 411 -16.93 6.11 -23.43
C THR A 411 -15.83 6.97 -24.07
N PRO A 412 -15.80 7.11 -25.42
CA PRO A 412 -14.81 7.98 -26.07
C PRO A 412 -14.86 9.44 -25.62
N GLU A 413 -16.04 9.96 -25.29
CA GLU A 413 -16.24 11.30 -24.79
C GLU A 413 -15.62 11.45 -23.40
N GLU A 414 -15.78 10.43 -22.53
CA GLU A 414 -15.19 10.39 -21.20
C GLU A 414 -13.67 10.29 -21.26
N GLU A 415 -13.10 9.54 -22.22
CA GLU A 415 -11.65 9.46 -22.45
C GLU A 415 -11.06 10.83 -22.80
N ALA A 416 -11.76 11.64 -23.60
CA ALA A 416 -11.33 13.00 -23.91
C ALA A 416 -11.32 13.93 -22.69
N VAL A 417 -12.29 13.77 -21.79
CA VAL A 417 -12.30 14.50 -20.50
C VAL A 417 -11.12 14.10 -19.64
N VAL A 418 -10.86 12.80 -19.51
CA VAL A 418 -9.73 12.25 -18.73
C VAL A 418 -8.40 12.78 -19.27
N ALA A 419 -8.20 12.78 -20.60
CA ALA A 419 -6.99 13.29 -21.23
C ALA A 419 -6.78 14.79 -20.93
N ARG A 420 -7.84 15.60 -21.06
CA ARG A 420 -7.80 17.04 -20.75
C ARG A 420 -7.44 17.30 -19.28
N VAL A 421 -8.03 16.56 -18.35
CA VAL A 421 -7.78 16.73 -16.91
C VAL A 421 -6.34 16.35 -16.57
N LYS A 422 -5.81 15.27 -17.14
CA LYS A 422 -4.41 14.87 -16.96
C LYS A 422 -3.43 15.94 -17.43
N ALA A 423 -3.68 16.53 -18.61
CA ALA A 423 -2.84 17.59 -19.16
C ALA A 423 -2.86 18.88 -18.32
N GLY A 424 -3.86 19.09 -17.49
CA GLY A 424 -4.00 20.30 -16.68
C GLY A 424 -3.20 20.33 -15.37
N ALA A 425 -2.60 19.22 -14.95
CA ALA A 425 -1.74 19.06 -13.76
C ALA A 425 -2.21 19.82 -12.49
N ARG A 426 -3.52 19.84 -12.21
CA ARG A 426 -4.11 20.60 -11.10
C ARG A 426 -4.06 19.84 -9.78
N TYR A 427 -3.67 20.54 -8.72
CA TYR A 427 -3.66 19.99 -7.36
C TYR A 427 -5.06 19.70 -6.83
N TYR A 428 -5.99 20.65 -7.03
CA TYR A 428 -7.42 20.47 -6.78
C TYR A 428 -8.19 20.71 -8.08
N ILE A 429 -8.98 19.73 -8.49
CA ILE A 429 -9.70 19.73 -9.75
C ILE A 429 -11.16 20.07 -9.50
N PRO A 430 -11.72 21.14 -10.12
CA PRO A 430 -13.13 21.48 -9.98
C PRO A 430 -14.04 20.36 -10.46
N GLU A 431 -15.17 20.17 -9.80
CA GLU A 431 -16.20 19.19 -10.19
C GLU A 431 -16.64 19.35 -11.66
N SER A 432 -16.77 20.60 -12.13
CA SER A 432 -17.14 20.90 -13.51
C SER A 432 -16.20 20.33 -14.56
N ASP A 433 -14.90 20.24 -14.27
CA ASP A 433 -13.88 19.77 -15.21
C ASP A 433 -13.85 18.24 -15.33
N LEU A 434 -14.37 17.56 -14.32
CA LEU A 434 -14.41 16.10 -14.19
C LEU A 434 -15.72 15.49 -14.71
N ARG A 435 -16.73 16.30 -15.06
CA ARG A 435 -18.00 15.86 -15.60
C ARG A 435 -17.96 15.77 -17.13
N GLY A 436 -18.86 14.99 -17.70
CA GLY A 436 -19.04 14.88 -19.15
C GLY A 436 -19.23 13.45 -19.63
N GLY A 437 -20.00 12.67 -18.90
CA GLY A 437 -20.37 11.32 -19.29
C GLY A 437 -20.97 10.50 -18.14
N PRO A 438 -21.64 9.39 -18.47
CA PRO A 438 -22.47 8.68 -17.48
C PRO A 438 -21.66 8.09 -16.32
N LEU A 439 -20.40 7.69 -16.50
CA LEU A 439 -19.54 7.19 -15.42
C LEU A 439 -18.93 8.35 -14.64
N LEU A 440 -18.39 9.35 -15.34
CA LEU A 440 -17.76 10.51 -14.71
C LEU A 440 -18.76 11.30 -13.85
N ASP A 441 -20.00 11.51 -14.34
CA ASP A 441 -21.03 12.21 -13.59
C ASP A 441 -21.49 11.48 -12.33
N ARG A 442 -21.38 10.14 -12.30
CA ARG A 442 -21.63 9.33 -11.11
C ARG A 442 -20.50 9.45 -10.09
N ILE A 443 -19.26 9.32 -10.54
CA ILE A 443 -18.09 9.28 -9.65
C ILE A 443 -17.78 10.68 -9.08
N PHE A 444 -17.74 11.70 -9.94
CA PHE A 444 -17.27 13.03 -9.57
C PHE A 444 -18.43 13.96 -9.17
N ARG A 445 -19.20 13.51 -8.18
CA ARG A 445 -20.18 14.34 -7.46
C ARG A 445 -19.83 14.35 -5.97
N ALA A 446 -19.96 15.49 -5.32
CA ALA A 446 -19.72 15.63 -3.89
C ALA A 446 -20.87 15.00 -3.09
N VAL A 447 -20.54 14.07 -2.18
CA VAL A 447 -21.51 13.37 -1.33
C VAL A 447 -21.22 13.63 0.14
N ILE A 448 -19.96 13.54 0.57
CA ILE A 448 -19.57 13.84 1.94
C ILE A 448 -19.42 15.35 2.11
N LEU A 449 -20.50 16.03 2.49
CA LEU A 449 -20.50 17.48 2.66
C LEU A 449 -20.04 17.90 4.06
N GLN A 450 -20.24 17.05 5.06
CA GLN A 450 -19.92 17.29 6.47
C GLN A 450 -19.15 16.08 7.04
N PRO A 451 -17.83 15.97 6.76
CA PRO A 451 -17.05 14.76 7.02
C PRO A 451 -16.85 14.42 8.50
N LYS A 452 -17.06 15.36 9.39
CA LYS A 452 -16.88 15.18 10.85
C LYS A 452 -18.20 14.97 11.61
N GLU A 453 -19.33 15.09 10.94
CA GLU A 453 -20.63 14.95 11.57
C GLU A 453 -21.22 13.55 11.39
N VAL A 454 -21.99 13.11 12.39
CA VAL A 454 -22.71 11.85 12.37
C VAL A 454 -24.14 12.15 11.88
N LEU A 455 -24.35 11.98 10.59
CA LEU A 455 -25.63 12.23 9.92
C LEU A 455 -26.10 10.96 9.20
N PRO A 456 -27.18 10.30 9.65
CA PRO A 456 -27.69 9.10 8.98
C PRO A 456 -27.97 9.30 7.50
N GLU A 457 -28.52 10.46 7.12
CA GLU A 457 -28.82 10.79 5.72
C GLU A 457 -27.55 10.82 4.85
N GLN A 458 -26.41 11.19 5.43
CA GLN A 458 -25.14 11.23 4.70
C GLN A 458 -24.61 9.81 4.46
N ASN A 459 -24.81 8.88 5.41
CA ASN A 459 -24.46 7.48 5.24
C ASN A 459 -25.33 6.83 4.16
N HIS A 460 -26.65 7.09 4.17
CA HIS A 460 -27.57 6.61 3.13
C HIS A 460 -27.20 7.19 1.75
N ALA A 461 -26.84 8.46 1.67
CA ALA A 461 -26.39 9.08 0.42
C ALA A 461 -25.09 8.43 -0.11
N LEU A 462 -24.16 8.04 0.79
CA LEU A 462 -22.97 7.28 0.43
C LEU A 462 -23.31 5.88 -0.09
N GLU A 463 -24.23 5.18 0.55
CA GLU A 463 -24.69 3.87 0.10
C GLU A 463 -25.27 3.93 -1.32
N ASP A 464 -26.19 4.86 -1.56
CA ASP A 464 -26.80 5.05 -2.87
C ASP A 464 -25.76 5.46 -3.92
N TYR A 465 -24.77 6.29 -3.54
CA TYR A 465 -23.66 6.68 -4.38
C TYR A 465 -22.81 5.48 -4.80
N PHE A 466 -22.35 4.68 -3.85
CA PHE A 466 -21.55 3.49 -4.15
C PHE A 466 -22.35 2.43 -4.92
N LYS A 467 -23.62 2.26 -4.60
CA LYS A 467 -24.50 1.33 -5.28
C LYS A 467 -24.77 1.71 -6.74
N ASP A 468 -24.96 3.01 -7.02
CA ASP A 468 -25.12 3.52 -8.38
C ASP A 468 -23.86 3.27 -9.23
N ILE A 469 -22.69 3.57 -8.68
CA ILE A 469 -21.42 3.36 -9.37
C ILE A 469 -21.16 1.88 -9.64
N ILE A 470 -21.22 1.04 -8.60
CA ILE A 470 -20.90 -0.39 -8.75
C ILE A 470 -21.90 -1.12 -9.64
N SER A 471 -23.16 -0.70 -9.63
CA SER A 471 -24.19 -1.26 -10.52
C SER A 471 -23.92 -0.87 -11.98
N TYR A 472 -23.51 0.38 -12.23
CA TYR A 472 -23.14 0.83 -13.58
C TYR A 472 -21.90 0.12 -14.08
N VAL A 473 -20.86 0.02 -13.26
CA VAL A 473 -19.63 -0.71 -13.59
C VAL A 473 -19.93 -2.17 -13.89
N GLY A 474 -20.70 -2.86 -13.03
CA GLY A 474 -21.10 -4.25 -13.23
C GLY A 474 -21.92 -4.43 -14.51
N TRP A 475 -22.84 -3.50 -14.84
CA TRP A 475 -23.60 -3.52 -16.06
C TRP A 475 -22.71 -3.39 -17.31
N ARG A 476 -21.68 -2.55 -17.27
CA ARG A 476 -20.71 -2.37 -18.36
C ARG A 476 -19.77 -3.57 -18.54
N LEU A 477 -19.46 -4.28 -17.45
CA LEU A 477 -18.57 -5.44 -17.47
C LEU A 477 -19.26 -6.75 -17.89
N ARG A 478 -20.61 -6.84 -17.86
CA ARG A 478 -21.37 -8.10 -18.01
C ARG A 478 -21.09 -8.86 -19.31
N ASP A 479 -20.80 -8.15 -20.39
CA ASP A 479 -20.60 -8.74 -21.73
C ASP A 479 -19.09 -8.89 -22.07
N ARG A 480 -18.20 -8.76 -21.06
CA ARG A 480 -16.75 -8.84 -21.23
C ARG A 480 -16.18 -10.11 -20.60
N GLU A 481 -15.82 -11.08 -21.44
CA GLU A 481 -15.22 -12.35 -20.97
C GLU A 481 -13.89 -12.15 -20.23
N ASP A 482 -13.10 -11.15 -20.62
CA ASP A 482 -11.81 -10.83 -19.98
C ASP A 482 -11.94 -10.17 -18.59
N MET A 483 -13.18 -9.90 -18.12
CA MET A 483 -13.48 -9.19 -16.89
C MET A 483 -14.48 -9.93 -15.97
N LEU A 484 -14.69 -11.22 -16.17
CA LEU A 484 -15.66 -12.02 -15.39
C LEU A 484 -15.34 -12.01 -13.88
N LEU A 485 -14.06 -12.10 -13.51
CA LEU A 485 -13.64 -12.03 -12.11
C LEU A 485 -13.98 -10.67 -11.48
N GLU A 486 -13.74 -9.58 -12.19
CA GLU A 486 -14.08 -8.24 -11.71
C GLU A 486 -15.60 -8.02 -11.62
N LEU A 487 -16.36 -8.66 -12.49
CA LEU A 487 -17.83 -8.66 -12.40
C LEU A 487 -18.30 -9.37 -11.12
N ASP A 488 -17.69 -10.48 -10.75
CA ASP A 488 -18.02 -11.18 -9.51
C ASP A 488 -17.59 -10.36 -8.27
N PHE A 489 -16.45 -9.67 -8.33
CA PHE A 489 -16.10 -8.71 -7.29
C PHE A 489 -17.11 -7.57 -7.17
N ALA A 490 -17.62 -7.03 -8.29
CA ALA A 490 -18.66 -6.01 -8.26
C ALA A 490 -19.96 -6.52 -7.59
N LYS A 491 -20.36 -7.75 -7.87
CA LYS A 491 -21.52 -8.39 -7.22
C LYS A 491 -21.33 -8.55 -5.70
N GLN A 492 -20.15 -9.04 -5.28
CA GLN A 492 -19.85 -9.21 -3.85
C GLN A 492 -19.81 -7.86 -3.13
N TYR A 493 -19.22 -6.84 -3.76
CA TYR A 493 -19.20 -5.49 -3.21
C TYR A 493 -20.61 -4.96 -2.98
N ALA A 494 -21.50 -5.09 -3.97
CA ALA A 494 -22.90 -4.68 -3.88
C ALA A 494 -23.67 -5.42 -2.78
N MET A 495 -23.39 -6.72 -2.59
CA MET A 495 -24.00 -7.49 -1.49
C MET A 495 -23.58 -6.96 -0.12
N LYS A 496 -22.30 -6.58 0.06
CA LYS A 496 -21.82 -6.04 1.35
C LYS A 496 -22.34 -4.63 1.64
N LEU A 497 -22.58 -3.82 0.62
CA LEU A 497 -23.32 -2.55 0.78
C LEU A 497 -24.73 -2.79 1.34
N ASN A 498 -25.45 -3.78 0.82
CA ASN A 498 -26.78 -4.11 1.33
C ASN A 498 -26.74 -4.58 2.79
N VAL A 499 -25.71 -5.34 3.22
CA VAL A 499 -25.54 -5.74 4.63
C VAL A 499 -25.41 -4.52 5.55
N LEU A 500 -24.59 -3.52 5.17
CA LEU A 500 -24.46 -2.28 5.96
C LEU A 500 -25.79 -1.50 6.01
N ARG A 501 -26.50 -1.43 4.91
CA ARG A 501 -27.81 -0.76 4.85
C ARG A 501 -28.82 -1.39 5.80
N ASP A 502 -28.86 -2.72 5.88
CA ASP A 502 -29.77 -3.45 6.78
C ASP A 502 -29.43 -3.24 8.27
N ILE A 503 -28.19 -2.84 8.58
CA ILE A 503 -27.77 -2.57 9.97
C ILE A 503 -28.14 -1.14 10.39
N ASP A 504 -28.23 -0.20 9.43
CA ASP A 504 -28.64 1.20 9.64
C ASP A 504 -27.82 1.94 10.74
N ILE A 505 -26.49 1.95 10.56
CA ILE A 505 -25.56 2.56 11.53
C ILE A 505 -25.39 4.05 11.31
N ALA A 506 -25.47 4.82 12.41
CA ALA A 506 -25.16 6.23 12.45
C ALA A 506 -23.73 6.46 12.94
N VAL A 507 -22.81 6.71 12.00
CA VAL A 507 -21.37 6.96 12.25
C VAL A 507 -20.87 8.06 11.33
N GLN A 508 -19.67 8.58 11.61
CA GLN A 508 -19.00 9.48 10.66
C GLN A 508 -18.72 8.77 9.32
N PRO A 509 -18.72 9.49 8.19
CA PRO A 509 -18.46 8.91 6.88
C PRO A 509 -17.16 8.12 6.79
N ALA A 510 -16.09 8.59 7.44
CA ALA A 510 -14.82 7.89 7.48
C ALA A 510 -14.91 6.51 8.16
N THR A 511 -15.70 6.41 9.23
CA THR A 511 -15.94 5.14 9.92
C THR A 511 -16.83 4.23 9.09
N TYR A 512 -17.88 4.78 8.47
CA TYR A 512 -18.74 4.03 7.56
C TYR A 512 -17.93 3.37 6.44
N LEU A 513 -17.08 4.14 5.77
CA LEU A 513 -16.21 3.64 4.69
C LEU A 513 -15.21 2.60 5.17
N ARG A 514 -14.68 2.74 6.38
CA ARG A 514 -13.78 1.74 6.99
C ARG A 514 -14.52 0.43 7.29
N LEU A 515 -15.73 0.49 7.83
CA LEU A 515 -16.55 -0.72 8.08
C LEU A 515 -16.90 -1.43 6.78
N LEU A 516 -17.25 -0.67 5.73
CA LEU A 516 -17.46 -1.21 4.40
C LEU A 516 -16.21 -1.90 3.87
N ASP A 517 -15.05 -1.24 3.98
CA ASP A 517 -13.76 -1.80 3.56
C ASP A 517 -13.44 -3.12 4.29
N GLN A 518 -13.62 -3.18 5.60
CA GLN A 518 -13.43 -4.41 6.37
C GLN A 518 -14.34 -5.56 5.92
N LEU A 519 -15.63 -5.27 5.68
CA LEU A 519 -16.59 -6.26 5.19
C LEU A 519 -16.20 -6.79 3.81
N VAL A 520 -15.76 -5.91 2.93
CA VAL A 520 -15.36 -6.24 1.55
C VAL A 520 -14.02 -6.96 1.54
N ALA A 521 -13.02 -6.45 2.27
CA ALA A 521 -11.67 -7.02 2.32
C ALA A 521 -11.65 -8.46 2.89
N SER A 522 -12.63 -8.81 3.73
CA SER A 522 -12.76 -10.17 4.28
C SER A 522 -13.29 -11.20 3.28
N GLN A 523 -13.74 -10.77 2.10
CA GLN A 523 -14.31 -11.65 1.08
C GLN A 523 -13.27 -12.17 0.11
N ALA A 524 -13.55 -13.38 -0.40
CA ALA A 524 -12.82 -13.95 -1.51
C ALA A 524 -13.83 -14.56 -2.51
N VAL A 525 -13.56 -14.42 -3.80
CA VAL A 525 -14.35 -15.05 -4.85
C VAL A 525 -13.80 -16.45 -5.09
N PRO A 526 -14.58 -17.49 -4.89
CA PRO A 526 -14.13 -18.86 -5.15
C PRO A 526 -13.99 -19.09 -6.66
N PHE A 527 -12.96 -19.82 -7.04
CA PHE A 527 -12.86 -20.33 -8.41
C PHE A 527 -13.76 -21.56 -8.56
N GLU A 528 -14.50 -21.62 -9.66
CA GLU A 528 -15.25 -22.82 -10.04
C GLU A 528 -14.32 -23.80 -10.73
N GLY A 529 -14.32 -25.06 -10.31
CA GLY A 529 -13.47 -26.10 -10.90
C GLY A 529 -13.78 -27.51 -10.37
N GLU A 530 -13.31 -28.50 -11.09
CA GLU A 530 -13.42 -29.91 -10.70
C GLU A 530 -12.43 -30.25 -9.59
N PRO A 531 -12.88 -30.45 -8.34
CA PRO A 531 -11.98 -30.52 -7.19
C PRO A 531 -10.97 -31.66 -7.23
N LEU A 532 -11.22 -32.69 -7.99
CA LEU A 532 -10.46 -33.94 -8.03
C LEU A 532 -9.66 -34.12 -9.32
N GLN A 533 -9.46 -33.09 -10.11
CA GLN A 533 -8.75 -33.13 -11.39
C GLN A 533 -7.68 -32.04 -11.47
N GLY A 534 -6.59 -32.36 -12.18
CA GLY A 534 -5.54 -31.40 -12.50
C GLY A 534 -4.61 -31.02 -11.36
N LEU A 535 -3.72 -30.10 -11.64
CA LEU A 535 -2.75 -29.53 -10.71
C LEU A 535 -3.47 -28.81 -9.57
N GLN A 536 -3.08 -29.07 -8.33
CA GLN A 536 -3.72 -28.50 -7.15
C GLN A 536 -3.01 -27.21 -6.72
N ILE A 537 -3.75 -26.11 -6.54
CA ILE A 537 -3.24 -24.85 -5.98
C ILE A 537 -4.09 -24.51 -4.76
N MET A 538 -3.46 -24.33 -3.61
CA MET A 538 -4.18 -24.19 -2.35
C MET A 538 -3.39 -23.42 -1.28
N GLY A 539 -4.10 -22.88 -0.29
CA GLY A 539 -3.49 -22.34 0.92
C GLY A 539 -3.06 -23.43 1.89
N PRO A 540 -2.21 -23.12 2.88
CA PRO A 540 -1.75 -24.11 3.87
C PRO A 540 -2.88 -24.77 4.67
N LEU A 541 -3.99 -24.05 4.92
CA LEU A 541 -5.12 -24.57 5.70
C LEU A 541 -5.97 -25.57 4.92
N GLU A 542 -5.98 -25.49 3.59
CA GLU A 542 -6.71 -26.44 2.75
C GLU A 542 -5.97 -27.79 2.61
N THR A 543 -4.66 -27.83 2.92
CA THR A 543 -3.85 -29.08 2.88
C THR A 543 -4.15 -30.05 4.03
N ARG A 544 -5.00 -29.67 4.98
CA ARG A 544 -5.33 -30.48 6.15
C ARG A 544 -5.85 -31.86 5.73
N ALA A 545 -5.25 -32.89 6.29
CA ALA A 545 -5.52 -34.29 5.99
C ALA A 545 -5.25 -34.74 4.53
N LEU A 546 -4.71 -33.88 3.65
CA LEU A 546 -4.37 -34.23 2.27
C LEU A 546 -2.88 -34.56 2.12
N ASP A 547 -2.57 -35.42 1.19
CA ASP A 547 -1.20 -35.87 0.89
C ASP A 547 -0.94 -35.73 -0.62
N PHE A 548 0.28 -35.29 -0.97
CA PHE A 548 0.72 -35.11 -2.34
C PHE A 548 2.10 -35.72 -2.56
N ARG A 549 2.34 -36.30 -3.73
CA ARG A 549 3.65 -36.81 -4.11
C ARG A 549 4.67 -35.73 -4.38
N ASN A 550 4.23 -34.70 -5.13
CA ASN A 550 5.00 -33.49 -5.40
C ASN A 550 4.39 -32.32 -4.63
N LEU A 551 5.18 -31.67 -3.79
CA LEU A 551 4.72 -30.58 -2.96
C LEU A 551 5.62 -29.35 -3.15
N VAL A 552 5.04 -28.26 -3.60
CA VAL A 552 5.74 -26.99 -3.79
C VAL A 552 5.18 -25.95 -2.82
N ILE A 553 6.01 -25.44 -1.95
CA ILE A 553 5.62 -24.39 -0.99
C ILE A 553 6.33 -23.10 -1.38
N LEU A 554 5.57 -22.11 -1.85
CA LEU A 554 6.08 -20.77 -2.13
C LEU A 554 6.11 -19.94 -0.86
N SER A 555 6.89 -18.86 -0.85
CA SER A 555 7.04 -17.97 0.31
C SER A 555 7.35 -18.72 1.62
N ALA A 556 8.27 -19.70 1.55
CA ALA A 556 8.76 -20.42 2.72
C ALA A 556 9.69 -19.55 3.59
N ASN A 557 9.20 -18.35 3.94
CA ASN A 557 9.92 -17.32 4.69
C ASN A 557 9.38 -17.20 6.11
N GLU A 558 10.27 -16.81 7.03
CA GLU A 558 9.88 -16.49 8.41
C GLU A 558 8.89 -15.29 8.44
N GLY A 559 7.80 -15.45 9.18
CA GLY A 559 6.73 -14.47 9.24
C GLY A 559 5.62 -14.65 8.19
N THR A 560 5.88 -15.40 7.10
CA THR A 560 4.87 -15.80 6.11
C THR A 560 4.47 -17.25 6.33
N PHE A 561 5.46 -18.13 6.48
CA PHE A 561 5.23 -19.54 6.81
C PHE A 561 6.34 -20.08 7.74
N PRO A 562 6.13 -20.12 9.05
CA PRO A 562 4.88 -19.85 9.78
C PRO A 562 4.50 -18.37 9.79
N ARG A 563 3.19 -18.11 9.73
CA ARG A 563 2.66 -16.75 9.84
C ARG A 563 2.84 -16.26 11.28
N ARG A 564 3.49 -15.12 11.46
CA ARG A 564 3.46 -14.42 12.74
C ARG A 564 2.19 -13.58 12.78
N SER A 565 1.16 -14.05 13.45
CA SER A 565 0.03 -13.20 13.82
C SER A 565 0.00 -13.09 15.34
N VAL A 566 0.26 -11.90 15.84
CA VAL A 566 -0.08 -11.58 17.21
C VAL A 566 -1.55 -11.18 17.17
N SER A 567 -2.45 -12.04 17.64
CA SER A 567 -3.85 -11.63 17.83
C SER A 567 -3.85 -10.58 18.93
N SER A 568 -4.31 -9.37 18.59
CA SER A 568 -4.55 -8.35 19.58
C SER A 568 -5.59 -8.87 20.59
N SER A 569 -5.30 -8.77 21.85
CA SER A 569 -6.17 -9.23 22.93
C SER A 569 -6.07 -8.26 24.10
N PHE A 570 -7.19 -8.01 24.77
CA PHE A 570 -7.18 -7.29 26.05
C PHE A 570 -6.75 -8.19 27.20
N ILE A 571 -6.81 -9.52 27.00
CA ILE A 571 -6.41 -10.49 28.03
C ILE A 571 -4.90 -10.67 27.97
N PRO A 572 -4.14 -10.26 29.02
CA PRO A 572 -2.69 -10.42 29.08
C PRO A 572 -2.24 -11.87 28.84
N PRO A 573 -1.06 -12.10 28.21
CA PRO A 573 -0.57 -13.43 27.86
C PRO A 573 -0.47 -14.39 29.07
N GLU A 574 -0.09 -13.87 30.24
CA GLU A 574 -0.01 -14.64 31.49
C GLU A 574 -1.39 -15.12 31.94
N LEU A 575 -2.42 -14.26 31.86
CA LEU A 575 -3.80 -14.64 32.16
C LEU A 575 -4.34 -15.62 31.11
N ARG A 576 -4.07 -15.39 29.81
CA ARG A 576 -4.43 -16.34 28.77
C ARG A 576 -3.87 -17.73 29.08
N LYS A 577 -2.58 -17.80 29.47
CA LYS A 577 -1.93 -19.06 29.87
C LYS A 577 -2.54 -19.66 31.14
N GLY A 578 -2.78 -18.85 32.15
CA GLY A 578 -3.35 -19.29 33.44
C GLY A 578 -4.76 -19.86 33.33
N PHE A 579 -5.58 -19.28 32.46
CA PHE A 579 -6.95 -19.73 32.18
C PHE A 579 -7.08 -20.71 31.02
N GLY A 580 -5.97 -21.17 30.44
CA GLY A 580 -6.00 -22.14 29.33
C GLY A 580 -6.48 -21.59 27.99
N LEU A 581 -6.49 -20.26 27.84
CA LEU A 581 -6.82 -19.61 26.57
C LEU A 581 -5.67 -19.72 25.55
N PRO A 582 -5.94 -19.63 24.25
CA PRO A 582 -4.91 -19.69 23.22
C PRO A 582 -3.84 -18.61 23.39
N THR A 583 -2.58 -19.02 23.28
CA THR A 583 -1.42 -18.14 23.29
C THR A 583 -0.73 -18.21 21.90
N TYR A 584 0.29 -17.36 21.68
CA TYR A 584 1.11 -17.47 20.46
C TYR A 584 1.75 -18.86 20.28
N GLU A 585 2.01 -19.56 21.38
CA GLU A 585 2.56 -20.94 21.33
C GLU A 585 1.59 -21.92 20.68
N TYR A 586 0.28 -21.70 20.84
CA TYR A 586 -0.77 -22.48 20.18
C TYR A 586 -0.70 -22.32 18.66
N GLN A 587 -0.58 -21.09 18.19
CA GLN A 587 -0.46 -20.80 16.75
C GLN A 587 0.80 -21.44 16.16
N ASP A 588 1.94 -21.29 16.83
CA ASP A 588 3.19 -21.93 16.43
C ASP A 588 3.06 -23.45 16.33
N ALA A 589 2.34 -24.06 17.29
CA ALA A 589 2.13 -25.51 17.31
C ALA A 589 1.22 -25.97 16.16
N VAL A 590 0.17 -25.22 15.86
CA VAL A 590 -0.73 -25.48 14.72
C VAL A 590 0.04 -25.41 13.40
N TRP A 591 0.83 -24.33 13.17
CA TRP A 591 1.63 -24.17 11.96
C TRP A 591 2.71 -25.26 11.82
N ALA A 592 3.36 -25.63 12.93
CA ALA A 592 4.34 -26.72 12.95
C ALA A 592 3.70 -28.05 12.58
N TYR A 593 2.52 -28.37 13.12
CA TYR A 593 1.81 -29.59 12.76
C TYR A 593 1.45 -29.61 11.27
N TYR A 594 0.91 -28.52 10.72
CA TYR A 594 0.57 -28.47 9.29
C TYR A 594 1.78 -28.69 8.40
N PHE A 595 2.90 -28.03 8.68
CA PHE A 595 4.11 -28.18 7.91
C PHE A 595 4.63 -29.63 7.94
N TYR A 596 4.89 -30.18 9.13
CA TYR A 596 5.47 -31.54 9.24
C TYR A 596 4.51 -32.64 8.78
N ARG A 597 3.22 -32.40 8.98
CA ARG A 597 2.20 -33.34 8.49
C ARG A 597 2.11 -33.30 6.96
N MET A 598 2.21 -32.14 6.35
CA MET A 598 2.11 -31.96 4.91
C MET A 598 3.27 -32.63 4.15
N VAL A 599 4.48 -32.55 4.68
CA VAL A 599 5.68 -33.07 4.03
C VAL A 599 5.92 -34.57 4.27
N GLN A 600 5.28 -35.18 5.28
CA GLN A 600 5.63 -36.56 5.74
C GLN A 600 5.37 -37.67 4.72
N ARG A 601 4.49 -37.44 3.73
CA ARG A 601 4.15 -38.44 2.68
C ARG A 601 4.50 -37.94 1.27
N ALA A 602 5.14 -36.80 1.14
CA ALA A 602 5.62 -36.34 -0.15
C ALA A 602 6.86 -37.12 -0.60
N GLU A 603 7.03 -37.31 -1.89
CA GLU A 603 8.26 -37.91 -2.47
C GLU A 603 9.26 -36.77 -2.77
N LYS A 604 8.79 -35.63 -3.26
CA LYS A 604 9.63 -34.49 -3.54
C LYS A 604 8.98 -33.20 -3.03
N VAL A 605 9.78 -32.38 -2.36
CA VAL A 605 9.32 -31.13 -1.74
C VAL A 605 10.21 -29.97 -2.17
N TRP A 606 9.62 -28.94 -2.75
CA TRP A 606 10.30 -27.67 -3.03
C TRP A 606 9.85 -26.62 -2.01
N LEU A 607 10.84 -26.05 -1.31
CA LEU A 607 10.68 -24.92 -0.40
C LEU A 607 11.28 -23.69 -1.07
N VAL A 608 10.43 -22.82 -1.61
CA VAL A 608 10.86 -21.64 -2.34
C VAL A 608 10.74 -20.42 -1.43
N CYS A 609 11.82 -19.67 -1.27
CA CYS A 609 11.86 -18.51 -0.40
C CYS A 609 12.32 -17.23 -1.15
N ASP A 610 11.73 -16.11 -0.78
CA ASP A 610 12.17 -14.77 -1.21
C ASP A 610 13.41 -14.39 -0.40
N SER A 611 14.51 -14.11 -1.10
CA SER A 611 15.79 -13.76 -0.48
C SER A 611 16.05 -12.24 -0.43
N ARG A 612 15.08 -11.40 -0.84
CA ARG A 612 15.25 -9.94 -0.80
C ARG A 612 15.28 -9.41 0.63
N THR A 613 16.11 -8.42 0.84
CA THR A 613 16.13 -7.61 2.07
C THR A 613 15.71 -6.20 1.72
N GLU A 614 14.46 -5.83 2.01
CA GLU A 614 13.93 -4.49 1.79
C GLU A 614 13.39 -3.90 3.10
N GLY A 615 13.98 -2.81 3.56
CA GLY A 615 13.56 -2.11 4.78
C GLY A 615 13.62 -3.01 6.01
N LEU A 616 12.50 -3.16 6.72
CA LEU A 616 12.36 -4.03 7.91
C LEU A 616 12.06 -5.50 7.57
N LYS A 617 11.82 -5.84 6.29
CA LYS A 617 11.60 -7.22 5.86
C LYS A 617 12.95 -7.85 5.53
N SER A 618 13.39 -8.77 6.38
CA SER A 618 14.51 -9.65 6.06
C SER A 618 13.99 -10.82 5.22
N GLY A 619 14.66 -11.13 4.10
CA GLY A 619 14.39 -12.35 3.31
C GLY A 619 14.82 -13.61 4.05
N GLU A 620 14.45 -13.76 5.33
CA GLU A 620 14.85 -14.86 6.17
C GLU A 620 14.08 -16.13 5.81
N GLU A 621 14.81 -17.23 5.61
CA GLU A 621 14.22 -18.55 5.41
C GLU A 621 13.37 -18.98 6.62
N SER A 622 12.28 -19.70 6.35
CA SER A 622 11.44 -20.28 7.39
C SER A 622 12.26 -21.09 8.40
N ARG A 623 11.93 -20.95 9.69
CA ARG A 623 12.51 -21.76 10.76
C ARG A 623 12.37 -23.27 10.52
N TYR A 624 11.37 -23.70 9.75
CA TYR A 624 11.18 -25.12 9.42
C TYR A 624 12.28 -25.66 8.52
N ILE A 625 12.83 -24.86 7.60
CA ILE A 625 13.99 -25.24 6.77
C ILE A 625 15.21 -25.46 7.67
N LYS A 626 15.44 -24.55 8.62
CA LYS A 626 16.53 -24.67 9.59
C LYS A 626 16.33 -25.88 10.51
N GLN A 627 15.10 -26.16 10.95
CA GLN A 627 14.78 -27.35 11.76
C GLN A 627 15.01 -28.66 10.98
N LEU A 628 14.58 -28.73 9.71
CA LEU A 628 14.88 -29.90 8.86
C LEU A 628 16.38 -30.13 8.77
N GLN A 629 17.16 -29.09 8.51
CA GLN A 629 18.60 -29.19 8.31
C GLN A 629 19.37 -29.51 9.60
N TYR A 630 19.14 -28.77 10.67
CA TYR A 630 19.98 -28.85 11.87
C TYR A 630 19.43 -29.76 12.95
N HIS A 631 18.10 -29.85 13.11
CA HIS A 631 17.45 -30.66 14.13
C HIS A 631 17.20 -32.07 13.64
N PHE A 632 16.58 -32.22 12.49
CA PHE A 632 16.27 -33.54 11.90
C PHE A 632 17.39 -34.09 11.01
N ARG A 633 18.40 -33.27 10.68
CA ARG A 633 19.54 -33.63 9.83
C ARG A 633 19.13 -34.21 8.48
N VAL A 634 18.06 -33.67 7.92
CA VAL A 634 17.59 -34.03 6.59
C VAL A 634 18.53 -33.40 5.55
N PRO A 635 19.01 -34.15 4.54
CA PRO A 635 19.77 -33.61 3.44
C PRO A 635 18.89 -32.63 2.63
N LEU A 636 19.39 -31.43 2.40
CA LEU A 636 18.70 -30.40 1.62
C LEU A 636 19.53 -30.04 0.39
N THR A 637 18.96 -30.15 -0.78
CA THR A 637 19.57 -29.61 -2.02
C THR A 637 19.23 -28.11 -2.11
N ARG A 638 20.25 -27.24 -2.11
CA ARG A 638 20.08 -25.79 -2.15
C ARG A 638 20.41 -25.21 -3.51
N ARG A 639 19.54 -24.36 -4.02
CA ARG A 639 19.73 -23.64 -5.29
C ARG A 639 19.37 -22.16 -5.10
N THR A 640 20.02 -21.29 -5.86
CA THR A 640 19.67 -19.86 -5.92
C THR A 640 19.27 -19.53 -7.36
N ALA A 641 18.08 -18.97 -7.54
CA ALA A 641 17.67 -18.45 -8.82
C ALA A 641 18.25 -17.03 -8.98
N SER A 642 18.95 -16.80 -10.07
CA SER A 642 19.43 -15.46 -10.45
C SER A 642 19.00 -15.18 -11.89
N ALA A 643 18.52 -13.96 -12.13
CA ALA A 643 18.33 -13.46 -13.47
C ALA A 643 19.53 -12.54 -13.80
N PRO A 644 20.32 -12.83 -14.83
CA PRO A 644 21.33 -11.89 -15.27
C PRO A 644 20.62 -10.62 -15.77
N MET A 645 20.88 -9.49 -15.13
CA MET A 645 20.51 -8.20 -15.69
C MET A 645 21.54 -7.85 -16.76
N HIS A 646 21.15 -7.97 -18.02
CA HIS A 646 21.89 -7.36 -19.10
C HIS A 646 21.51 -5.87 -19.13
N ALA A 647 22.37 -5.03 -18.53
CA ALA A 647 22.33 -3.62 -18.84
C ALA A 647 22.74 -3.49 -20.31
N THR A 648 21.80 -3.27 -21.20
CA THR A 648 22.12 -2.72 -22.50
C THR A 648 22.65 -1.32 -22.23
N ALA A 649 23.98 -1.18 -22.30
CA ALA A 649 24.57 0.15 -22.35
C ALA A 649 23.94 0.84 -23.57
N GLY A 650 23.15 1.88 -23.33
CA GLY A 650 22.67 2.71 -24.44
C GLY A 650 23.87 3.25 -25.22
N GLU A 651 23.69 3.55 -26.50
CA GLU A 651 24.75 4.11 -27.33
C GLU A 651 25.31 5.39 -26.70
N ASP A 652 26.62 5.46 -26.53
CA ASP A 652 27.27 6.62 -25.94
C ASP A 652 27.32 7.82 -26.92
N GLU A 653 27.07 7.58 -28.20
CA GLU A 653 27.08 8.56 -29.29
C GLU A 653 25.80 8.44 -30.12
N ILE A 654 25.11 9.56 -30.35
CA ILE A 654 23.92 9.65 -31.19
C ILE A 654 24.35 10.39 -32.47
N PRO A 655 24.29 9.73 -33.66
CA PRO A 655 24.66 10.40 -34.92
C PRO A 655 23.69 11.53 -35.26
N LYS A 656 24.21 12.65 -35.77
CA LYS A 656 23.39 13.77 -36.21
C LYS A 656 22.82 13.50 -37.62
N THR A 657 21.51 13.71 -37.75
CA THR A 657 20.83 13.67 -39.05
C THR A 657 20.76 15.08 -39.65
N ALA A 658 20.48 15.15 -40.97
CA ALA A 658 20.25 16.44 -41.62
C ALA A 658 19.04 17.19 -41.03
N GLU A 659 18.04 16.44 -40.55
CA GLU A 659 16.86 17.01 -39.88
C GLU A 659 17.24 17.63 -38.53
N ASP A 660 18.11 16.97 -37.75
CA ASP A 660 18.59 17.49 -36.48
C ASP A 660 19.37 18.79 -36.64
N ILE A 661 20.24 18.84 -37.68
CA ILE A 661 21.00 20.05 -38.01
C ILE A 661 20.04 21.19 -38.44
N ALA A 662 19.03 20.87 -39.26
CA ALA A 662 18.04 21.86 -39.67
C ALA A 662 17.20 22.34 -38.46
N ALA A 663 16.83 21.48 -37.52
CA ALA A 663 16.15 21.85 -36.30
C ALA A 663 16.96 22.82 -35.43
N ILE A 664 18.26 22.58 -35.29
CA ILE A 664 19.18 23.48 -34.56
C ILE A 664 19.32 24.83 -35.25
N ARG A 665 19.47 24.85 -36.59
CA ARG A 665 19.67 26.11 -37.36
C ARG A 665 18.41 26.97 -37.42
N ASN A 666 17.25 26.34 -37.57
CA ASN A 666 15.96 27.04 -37.70
C ASN A 666 15.25 27.24 -36.37
N GLY A 667 15.78 26.64 -35.31
CA GLY A 667 15.26 26.78 -33.96
C GLY A 667 15.81 28.01 -33.23
N HIS A 668 15.35 28.19 -32.00
CA HIS A 668 15.82 29.26 -31.12
C HIS A 668 16.74 28.69 -30.04
N LEU A 669 17.86 29.37 -29.80
CA LEU A 669 18.78 29.04 -28.72
C LEU A 669 18.60 30.01 -27.55
N SER A 670 18.64 29.47 -26.34
CA SER A 670 18.64 30.25 -25.10
C SER A 670 19.88 29.93 -24.27
N ALA A 671 20.11 30.70 -23.22
CA ALA A 671 21.17 30.39 -22.24
C ALA A 671 21.05 28.97 -21.70
N THR A 672 19.82 28.52 -21.41
CA THR A 672 19.52 27.15 -20.94
C THR A 672 19.83 26.10 -22.00
N ALA A 673 19.52 26.36 -23.26
CA ALA A 673 19.85 25.44 -24.36
C ALA A 673 21.36 25.27 -24.51
N LEU A 674 22.12 26.37 -24.48
CA LEU A 674 23.58 26.31 -24.49
C LEU A 674 24.18 25.59 -23.30
N GLN A 675 23.65 25.84 -22.11
CA GLN A 675 24.02 25.11 -20.89
C GLN A 675 23.78 23.61 -21.05
N SER A 676 22.63 23.22 -21.58
CA SER A 676 22.29 21.79 -21.81
C SER A 676 23.33 21.14 -22.72
N TRP A 677 23.75 21.83 -23.80
CA TRP A 677 24.83 21.36 -24.67
C TRP A 677 26.18 21.20 -23.95
N LEU A 678 26.54 22.19 -23.16
CA LEU A 678 27.81 22.20 -22.44
C LEU A 678 27.85 21.15 -21.30
N TYR A 679 26.74 20.84 -20.70
CA TYR A 679 26.63 19.82 -19.66
C TYR A 679 26.56 18.40 -20.23
N CYS A 680 25.74 18.19 -21.26
CA CYS A 680 25.53 16.89 -21.89
C CYS A 680 24.89 17.08 -23.27
N GLN A 681 25.59 16.74 -24.36
CA GLN A 681 25.08 16.90 -25.73
C GLN A 681 23.86 15.99 -25.98
N ALA A 682 23.80 14.80 -25.39
CA ALA A 682 22.62 13.94 -25.44
C ALA A 682 21.39 14.57 -24.75
N LYS A 683 21.58 15.29 -23.62
CA LYS A 683 20.49 16.06 -22.99
C LYS A 683 19.97 17.15 -23.93
N PHE A 684 20.87 17.90 -24.55
CA PHE A 684 20.51 18.91 -25.57
C PHE A 684 19.72 18.28 -26.73
N TYR A 685 20.14 17.12 -27.24
CA TYR A 685 19.44 16.39 -28.29
C TYR A 685 18.00 16.05 -27.87
N TYR A 686 17.79 15.41 -26.71
CA TYR A 686 16.47 15.05 -26.28
C TYR A 686 15.59 16.27 -25.99
N GLN A 687 16.13 17.24 -25.25
CA GLN A 687 15.39 18.39 -24.77
C GLN A 687 15.12 19.45 -25.86
N VAL A 688 16.12 19.81 -26.65
CA VAL A 688 16.07 20.93 -27.60
C VAL A 688 15.76 20.43 -29.01
N VAL A 689 16.50 19.42 -29.51
CA VAL A 689 16.34 18.97 -30.89
C VAL A 689 15.05 18.13 -31.06
N LYS A 690 14.78 17.21 -30.12
CA LYS A 690 13.58 16.35 -30.16
C LYS A 690 12.39 16.94 -29.40
N GLY A 691 12.59 17.97 -28.61
CA GLY A 691 11.52 18.63 -27.86
C GLY A 691 10.87 17.74 -26.79
N LEU A 692 11.57 16.70 -26.31
CA LEU A 692 11.06 15.83 -25.25
C LEU A 692 10.97 16.62 -23.95
N LYS A 693 9.84 16.51 -23.31
CA LYS A 693 9.61 17.07 -21.98
C LYS A 693 9.13 15.96 -21.05
N GLU A 694 9.50 16.04 -19.78
CA GLU A 694 8.89 15.23 -18.75
C GLU A 694 7.42 15.62 -18.63
N GLU A 695 6.53 14.63 -18.40
CA GLU A 695 5.13 14.95 -18.10
C GLU A 695 5.08 15.74 -16.79
N GLU A 696 4.33 16.83 -16.79
CA GLU A 696 4.16 17.65 -15.58
C GLU A 696 3.42 16.84 -14.52
N GLU A 697 4.15 16.44 -13.49
CA GLU A 697 3.54 15.86 -12.30
C GLU A 697 2.95 16.97 -11.40
N VAL A 698 1.82 16.64 -10.75
CA VAL A 698 1.22 17.58 -9.79
C VAL A 698 2.13 17.74 -8.58
N ALA A 699 2.72 18.91 -8.41
CA ALA A 699 3.60 19.21 -7.29
C ALA A 699 2.78 19.44 -6.00
N GLU A 700 3.08 18.67 -4.96
CA GLU A 700 2.46 18.84 -3.63
C GLU A 700 3.23 19.84 -2.75
N SER A 701 4.46 20.13 -3.10
CA SER A 701 5.33 21.07 -2.41
C SER A 701 6.13 21.83 -3.44
N LEU A 702 6.29 23.12 -3.24
CA LEU A 702 7.16 23.95 -4.07
C LEU A 702 8.61 23.41 -3.98
N ASP A 703 9.18 23.14 -5.12
CA ASP A 703 10.62 22.87 -5.26
C ASP A 703 11.42 24.17 -5.41
N ALA A 704 12.74 24.05 -5.57
CA ALA A 704 13.63 25.21 -5.66
C ALA A 704 13.38 26.04 -6.93
N GLY A 705 12.99 25.41 -8.06
CA GLY A 705 12.66 26.08 -9.31
C GLY A 705 11.33 26.85 -9.18
N MET A 706 10.29 26.20 -8.67
CA MET A 706 8.99 26.81 -8.43
C MET A 706 9.09 28.00 -7.46
N LEU A 707 9.92 27.88 -6.41
CA LEU A 707 10.19 28.97 -5.46
C LEU A 707 10.78 30.18 -6.21
N GLY A 708 11.72 29.94 -7.14
CA GLY A 708 12.28 30.98 -7.99
C GLY A 708 11.20 31.66 -8.83
N ASN A 709 10.38 30.90 -9.54
CA ASN A 709 9.30 31.41 -10.38
C ASN A 709 8.31 32.29 -9.58
N VAL A 710 7.90 31.85 -8.38
CA VAL A 710 7.02 32.61 -7.50
C VAL A 710 7.68 33.94 -7.07
N PHE A 711 8.97 33.90 -6.76
CA PHE A 711 9.72 35.10 -6.39
C PHE A 711 9.80 36.12 -7.54
N HIS A 712 10.15 35.67 -8.77
CA HIS A 712 10.19 36.49 -9.98
C HIS A 712 8.83 37.10 -10.28
N ALA A 713 7.76 36.32 -10.32
CA ALA A 713 6.40 36.77 -10.56
C ALA A 713 5.92 37.79 -9.50
N THR A 714 6.31 37.58 -8.24
CA THR A 714 6.01 38.56 -7.17
C THR A 714 6.73 39.86 -7.39
N MET A 715 8.03 39.84 -7.70
CA MET A 715 8.80 41.06 -7.95
C MET A 715 8.31 41.79 -9.20
N GLN A 716 7.94 41.05 -10.26
CA GLN A 716 7.31 41.62 -11.46
C GLN A 716 6.01 42.36 -11.11
N GLU A 717 5.05 41.71 -10.43
CA GLU A 717 3.76 42.30 -10.07
C GLU A 717 3.91 43.57 -9.23
N LEU A 718 4.88 43.63 -8.31
CA LEU A 718 5.11 44.79 -7.46
C LEU A 718 5.58 46.01 -8.24
N TYR A 719 6.31 45.82 -9.34
CA TYR A 719 6.89 46.90 -10.15
C TYR A 719 6.12 47.18 -11.45
N ASP A 720 5.26 46.25 -11.85
CA ASP A 720 4.48 46.41 -13.09
C ASP A 720 3.57 47.62 -13.09
N GLY A 721 3.39 48.19 -14.29
CA GLY A 721 2.60 49.40 -14.49
C GLY A 721 3.20 50.71 -13.96
N ARG A 722 4.45 50.70 -13.44
CA ARG A 722 5.17 51.87 -12.94
C ARG A 722 6.30 52.27 -13.89
N GLU A 723 6.26 53.48 -14.41
CA GLU A 723 7.38 54.03 -15.20
C GLU A 723 8.62 54.29 -14.32
N ARG A 724 8.36 54.68 -13.06
CA ARG A 724 9.42 54.90 -12.06
C ARG A 724 8.97 54.36 -10.70
N VAL A 725 9.86 53.59 -10.04
CA VAL A 725 9.68 53.09 -8.68
C VAL A 725 10.50 53.99 -7.74
N THR A 726 9.81 54.76 -6.89
CA THR A 726 10.42 55.72 -5.98
C THR A 726 10.68 55.14 -4.58
N VAL A 727 11.50 55.85 -3.77
CA VAL A 727 11.71 55.51 -2.36
C VAL A 727 10.38 55.48 -1.59
N ALA A 728 9.44 56.38 -1.91
CA ALA A 728 8.13 56.43 -1.28
C ALA A 728 7.26 55.20 -1.62
N ASP A 729 7.35 54.70 -2.85
CA ASP A 729 6.68 53.46 -3.25
C ASP A 729 7.23 52.26 -2.46
N LEU A 730 8.56 52.17 -2.38
CA LEU A 730 9.25 51.10 -1.64
C LEU A 730 8.92 51.13 -0.14
N ASP A 731 8.86 52.32 0.46
CA ASP A 731 8.42 52.50 1.84
C ASP A 731 6.96 52.09 2.03
N THR A 732 6.10 52.33 1.05
CA THR A 732 4.69 51.87 1.09
C THR A 732 4.57 50.36 1.05
N PHE A 733 5.30 49.69 0.15
CA PHE A 733 5.34 48.22 0.11
C PHE A 733 5.84 47.63 1.42
N LEU A 734 6.95 48.16 1.98
CA LEU A 734 7.56 47.66 3.20
C LEU A 734 6.71 47.84 4.46
N LYS A 735 5.77 48.81 4.48
CA LYS A 735 4.86 49.05 5.60
C LYS A 735 3.72 48.03 5.66
N ASP A 736 3.26 47.51 4.51
CA ASP A 736 2.15 46.56 4.44
C ASP A 736 2.62 45.16 4.13
N ARG A 737 3.18 44.51 5.15
CA ARG A 737 3.63 43.11 5.03
C ARG A 737 2.48 42.16 4.70
N ALA A 738 1.24 42.48 5.10
CA ALA A 738 0.09 41.63 4.81
C ALA A 738 -0.28 41.65 3.32
N ALA A 739 -0.21 42.84 2.68
CA ALA A 739 -0.39 42.94 1.24
C ALA A 739 0.70 42.22 0.46
N LEU A 740 1.98 42.32 0.85
CA LEU A 740 3.06 41.57 0.24
C LEU A 740 2.83 40.07 0.36
N LYS A 741 2.42 39.58 1.53
CA LYS A 741 2.10 38.17 1.74
C LYS A 741 0.95 37.70 0.85
N ALA A 742 -0.06 38.55 0.63
CA ALA A 742 -1.18 38.24 -0.26
C ALA A 742 -0.72 38.04 -1.71
N VAL A 743 0.20 38.88 -2.21
CA VAL A 743 0.78 38.76 -3.55
C VAL A 743 1.60 37.49 -3.67
N VAL A 744 2.48 37.18 -2.71
CA VAL A 744 3.25 35.93 -2.68
C VAL A 744 2.32 34.71 -2.69
N ARG A 745 1.28 34.71 -1.85
CA ARG A 745 0.29 33.63 -1.76
C ARG A 745 -0.44 33.40 -3.08
N LYS A 746 -0.83 34.51 -3.76
CA LYS A 746 -1.46 34.44 -5.08
C LYS A 746 -0.58 33.68 -6.07
N HIS A 747 0.69 34.05 -6.19
CA HIS A 747 1.61 33.40 -7.12
C HIS A 747 1.96 31.95 -6.72
N ILE A 748 1.97 31.62 -5.41
CA ILE A 748 2.08 30.22 -4.96
C ILE A 748 0.89 29.41 -5.46
N LEU A 749 -0.33 29.92 -5.31
CA LEU A 749 -1.55 29.23 -5.74
C LEU A 749 -1.59 29.06 -7.27
N GLU A 750 -1.16 30.07 -8.00
CA GLU A 750 -1.05 30.02 -9.47
C GLU A 750 -0.02 28.97 -9.91
N GLN A 751 1.21 29.01 -9.33
CA GLN A 751 2.30 28.09 -9.68
C GLN A 751 1.97 26.61 -9.35
N MET A 752 1.23 26.38 -8.29
CA MET A 752 0.82 25.03 -7.87
C MET A 752 -0.51 24.58 -8.46
N HIS A 753 -1.21 25.41 -9.19
CA HIS A 753 -2.59 25.20 -9.61
C HIS A 753 -3.49 24.71 -8.46
N SER A 754 -3.33 25.33 -7.28
CA SER A 754 -4.00 24.97 -6.02
C SER A 754 -4.98 26.07 -5.58
N ILE A 755 -5.88 25.71 -4.65
CA ILE A 755 -6.86 26.62 -4.05
C ILE A 755 -6.48 27.01 -2.60
N GLU A 756 -5.50 26.33 -2.02
CA GLU A 756 -5.02 26.60 -0.66
C GLU A 756 -3.50 26.39 -0.55
N VAL A 757 -2.88 27.14 0.36
CA VAL A 757 -1.47 26.92 0.77
C VAL A 757 -1.50 26.17 2.08
N ALA A 758 -0.90 24.97 2.13
CA ALA A 758 -0.93 24.09 3.29
C ALA A 758 0.42 23.39 3.55
N GLY A 759 0.57 22.83 4.73
CA GLY A 759 1.73 22.00 5.08
C GLY A 759 3.07 22.74 4.97
N ARG A 760 4.05 22.14 4.29
CA ARG A 760 5.38 22.72 4.09
C ARG A 760 5.36 24.04 3.33
N ASN A 761 4.37 24.24 2.45
CA ASN A 761 4.26 25.44 1.62
C ASN A 761 4.00 26.71 2.44
N LEU A 762 3.42 26.60 3.66
CA LEU A 762 3.28 27.72 4.60
C LEU A 762 4.65 28.27 5.05
N VAL A 763 5.64 27.39 5.22
CA VAL A 763 7.00 27.81 5.57
C VAL A 763 7.68 28.45 4.36
N ILE A 764 7.49 27.87 3.18
CA ILE A 764 8.06 28.40 1.92
C ILE A 764 7.47 29.79 1.61
N GLU A 765 6.18 29.98 1.86
CA GLU A 765 5.52 31.30 1.74
C GLU A 765 6.24 32.38 2.56
N GLU A 766 6.59 32.10 3.82
CA GLU A 766 7.34 33.03 4.66
C GLU A 766 8.78 33.25 4.16
N VAL A 767 9.44 32.21 3.63
CA VAL A 767 10.79 32.34 3.06
C VAL A 767 10.77 33.27 1.83
N ILE A 768 9.82 33.08 0.91
CA ILE A 768 9.68 33.93 -0.27
C ILE A 768 9.37 35.37 0.16
N LEU A 769 8.45 35.54 1.11
CA LEU A 769 8.12 36.86 1.64
C LEU A 769 9.35 37.60 2.21
N GLU A 770 10.24 36.87 2.93
CA GLU A 770 11.49 37.48 3.43
C GLU A 770 12.43 37.84 2.28
N TYR A 771 12.52 37.06 1.22
CA TYR A 771 13.31 37.40 0.03
C TYR A 771 12.78 38.67 -0.63
N VAL A 772 11.47 38.78 -0.82
CA VAL A 772 10.83 39.99 -1.35
C VAL A 772 11.11 41.21 -0.47
N VAL A 773 10.87 41.13 0.82
CA VAL A 773 11.11 42.21 1.78
C VAL A 773 12.56 42.67 1.76
N LYS A 774 13.53 41.73 1.65
CA LYS A 774 14.95 42.08 1.60
C LYS A 774 15.34 42.71 0.28
N THR A 775 14.83 42.24 -0.82
CA THR A 775 15.03 42.85 -2.14
C THR A 775 14.51 44.30 -2.15
N LEU A 776 13.30 44.54 -1.65
CA LEU A 776 12.76 45.90 -1.55
C LEU A 776 13.57 46.83 -0.63
N ARG A 777 14.08 46.31 0.48
CA ARG A 777 14.97 47.09 1.38
C ARG A 777 16.30 47.39 0.71
N HIS A 778 16.82 46.47 -0.06
CA HIS A 778 18.04 46.65 -0.82
C HIS A 778 17.88 47.71 -1.90
N ASP A 779 16.84 47.66 -2.72
CA ASP A 779 16.49 48.63 -3.72
C ASP A 779 16.31 50.04 -3.11
N ARG A 780 15.63 50.12 -1.97
CA ARG A 780 15.49 51.33 -1.20
C ARG A 780 16.84 51.93 -0.76
N LYS A 781 17.73 51.08 -0.25
CA LYS A 781 19.08 51.48 0.19
C LYS A 781 19.89 52.06 -0.99
N LEU A 782 19.89 51.37 -2.14
CA LEU A 782 20.57 51.85 -3.35
C LEU A 782 20.11 53.23 -3.80
N LEU A 783 18.81 53.48 -3.84
CA LEU A 783 18.28 54.79 -4.25
C LEU A 783 18.70 55.89 -3.28
N VAL A 784 18.66 55.63 -1.97
CA VAL A 784 19.06 56.58 -0.95
C VAL A 784 20.54 56.89 -1.03
N GLU A 785 21.38 55.86 -1.18
CA GLU A 785 22.87 56.03 -1.28
C GLU A 785 23.28 56.73 -2.58
N ALA A 786 22.57 56.47 -3.68
CA ALA A 786 22.81 57.13 -4.96
C ALA A 786 22.22 58.52 -5.03
N GLY A 787 21.40 58.96 -4.09
CA GLY A 787 20.67 60.22 -4.13
C GLY A 787 19.67 60.29 -5.29
N SER A 788 19.19 59.15 -5.79
CA SER A 788 18.26 59.09 -6.93
C SER A 788 16.79 59.14 -6.44
N GLU A 789 15.94 59.77 -7.23
CA GLU A 789 14.50 59.84 -6.95
C GLU A 789 13.80 58.48 -7.10
N GLY A 790 14.36 57.59 -7.95
CA GLY A 790 13.78 56.26 -8.16
C GLY A 790 14.40 55.51 -9.33
N PHE A 791 14.11 54.22 -9.44
CA PHE A 791 14.43 53.40 -10.61
C PHE A 791 13.47 53.75 -11.75
N ARG A 792 13.96 54.14 -12.89
CA ARG A 792 13.20 54.16 -14.14
C ARG A 792 13.16 52.76 -14.69
N ILE A 793 11.99 52.11 -14.73
CA ILE A 793 11.81 50.74 -15.23
C ILE A 793 11.83 50.77 -16.77
N LEU A 794 12.73 50.04 -17.38
CA LEU A 794 12.89 49.89 -18.83
C LEU A 794 12.31 48.56 -19.34
N GLY A 795 12.17 47.59 -18.46
CA GLY A 795 11.54 46.31 -18.76
C GLY A 795 11.51 45.37 -17.55
N LEU A 796 10.44 44.61 -17.44
CA LEU A 796 10.27 43.50 -16.48
C LEU A 796 9.93 42.24 -17.27
N GLU A 797 10.64 41.11 -17.01
CA GLU A 797 10.52 39.88 -17.81
C GLU A 797 10.54 40.21 -19.31
N ARG A 798 11.47 41.09 -19.69
CA ARG A 798 11.50 41.64 -21.05
C ARG A 798 12.02 40.61 -22.02
N PHE A 799 11.20 40.23 -23.02
CA PHE A 799 11.62 39.39 -24.13
C PHE A 799 12.66 40.17 -25.02
N MET A 800 13.78 39.55 -25.30
CA MET A 800 14.83 40.04 -26.14
C MET A 800 15.35 38.96 -27.06
N GLU A 801 15.81 39.33 -28.24
CA GLU A 801 16.33 38.43 -29.24
C GLU A 801 17.49 39.06 -30.01
N CYS A 802 18.40 38.24 -30.56
CA CYS A 802 19.46 38.66 -31.46
C CYS A 802 19.88 37.55 -32.37
N ASP A 803 20.52 37.91 -33.50
CA ASP A 803 21.16 36.96 -34.40
C ASP A 803 22.68 36.95 -34.18
N PHE A 804 23.24 35.81 -33.91
CA PHE A 804 24.70 35.65 -33.76
C PHE A 804 25.20 34.45 -34.56
N GLU A 805 26.17 34.69 -35.50
CA GLU A 805 26.80 33.67 -36.39
C GLU A 805 25.77 32.81 -37.16
N GLY A 806 24.58 33.38 -37.52
CA GLY A 806 23.54 32.70 -38.26
C GLY A 806 22.64 31.79 -37.40
N PHE A 807 22.65 31.95 -36.07
CA PHE A 807 21.72 31.33 -35.12
C PHE A 807 20.91 32.40 -34.42
N HIS A 808 19.66 32.09 -34.19
CA HIS A 808 18.74 33.01 -33.55
C HIS A 808 18.68 32.74 -32.02
N PHE A 809 19.03 33.73 -31.24
CA PHE A 809 19.03 33.68 -29.78
C PHE A 809 17.85 34.45 -29.21
N LEU A 810 17.28 33.90 -28.15
CA LEU A 810 16.22 34.57 -27.38
C LEU A 810 16.44 34.39 -25.89
N GLY A 811 15.85 35.32 -25.11
CA GLY A 811 15.87 35.29 -23.67
C GLY A 811 14.90 36.27 -23.06
N PHE A 812 14.66 36.11 -21.78
CA PHE A 812 13.90 37.01 -20.95
C PHE A 812 14.83 37.62 -19.91
N VAL A 813 14.83 38.96 -19.83
CA VAL A 813 15.61 39.65 -18.81
C VAL A 813 14.68 39.99 -17.66
N ASP A 814 14.99 39.53 -16.45
CA ASP A 814 14.13 39.62 -15.27
C ASP A 814 13.74 41.08 -15.01
N ARG A 815 14.73 42.02 -14.97
CA ARG A 815 14.52 43.42 -14.78
C ARG A 815 15.58 44.27 -15.48
N MET A 816 15.14 45.29 -16.20
CA MET A 816 16.00 46.34 -16.72
C MET A 816 15.56 47.66 -16.13
N ASP A 817 16.50 48.41 -15.55
CA ASP A 817 16.22 49.69 -14.96
C ASP A 817 17.40 50.69 -15.12
N SER A 818 17.13 51.94 -14.75
CA SER A 818 18.15 52.97 -14.69
C SER A 818 17.87 53.88 -13.49
N TYR A 819 18.89 54.12 -12.69
CA TYR A 819 18.85 55.08 -11.57
C TYR A 819 20.02 56.05 -11.59
N ARG A 820 20.90 55.95 -12.63
CA ARG A 820 21.98 56.85 -12.95
C ARG A 820 21.88 57.24 -14.41
N ASP A 821 22.17 58.51 -14.72
CA ASP A 821 22.09 58.99 -16.10
C ASP A 821 23.09 58.31 -17.02
N GLY A 822 22.63 57.85 -18.20
CA GLY A 822 23.43 57.20 -19.21
C GLY A 822 23.82 55.74 -18.91
N GLU A 823 23.33 55.18 -17.78
CA GLU A 823 23.57 53.80 -17.37
C GLU A 823 22.27 52.98 -17.37
N VAL A 824 22.32 51.77 -17.94
CA VAL A 824 21.24 50.79 -17.91
C VAL A 824 21.69 49.59 -17.12
N ARG A 825 20.93 49.23 -16.14
CA ARG A 825 21.20 48.08 -15.29
C ARG A 825 20.33 46.91 -15.69
N ILE A 826 20.97 45.76 -15.87
CA ILE A 826 20.35 44.44 -16.01
C ILE A 826 20.40 43.75 -14.65
N VAL A 827 19.27 43.49 -14.06
CA VAL A 827 19.13 42.78 -12.77
C VAL A 827 18.61 41.40 -13.01
N ASP A 828 19.35 40.40 -12.56
CA ASP A 828 19.01 39.00 -12.63
C ASP A 828 18.77 38.47 -11.21
N TYR A 829 17.59 37.89 -10.98
CA TYR A 829 17.20 37.35 -9.67
C TYR A 829 17.57 35.86 -9.54
N LYS A 830 18.31 35.52 -8.49
CA LYS A 830 18.73 34.14 -8.23
C LYS A 830 18.37 33.69 -6.82
N THR A 831 17.53 32.69 -6.71
CA THR A 831 17.20 32.06 -5.42
C THR A 831 18.20 30.98 -5.01
N GLY A 832 18.99 30.48 -5.98
CA GLY A 832 20.04 29.48 -5.77
C GLY A 832 21.43 30.09 -5.42
N LYS A 833 22.41 29.19 -5.33
CA LYS A 833 23.81 29.57 -5.07
C LYS A 833 24.41 30.30 -6.29
N VAL A 834 25.09 31.39 -6.03
CA VAL A 834 25.86 32.19 -6.99
C VAL A 834 27.34 32.23 -6.53
N GLU A 835 28.24 31.97 -7.45
CA GLU A 835 29.69 32.05 -7.19
C GLU A 835 30.22 33.43 -7.62
N ASP A 836 31.37 33.86 -7.06
CA ASP A 836 31.97 35.11 -7.45
C ASP A 836 32.37 35.12 -8.92
N GLU A 837 32.83 34.00 -9.44
CA GLU A 837 33.22 33.80 -10.85
C GLU A 837 32.05 33.97 -11.85
N ASP A 838 30.81 34.01 -11.37
CA ASP A 838 29.62 34.24 -12.23
C ASP A 838 29.50 35.72 -12.68
N ILE A 839 30.04 36.67 -11.93
CA ILE A 839 29.93 38.10 -12.24
C ILE A 839 31.20 38.91 -12.01
N ASP A 840 32.04 38.55 -11.06
CA ASP A 840 33.27 39.30 -10.77
C ASP A 840 34.41 38.92 -11.76
N ILE A 841 34.13 39.25 -13.05
CA ILE A 841 34.97 38.90 -14.17
C ILE A 841 35.77 40.14 -14.61
N THR A 842 37.09 40.08 -14.47
CA THR A 842 38.01 41.10 -14.88
C THR A 842 38.80 40.63 -16.12
N ASP A 843 39.50 41.54 -16.80
CA ASP A 843 40.34 41.15 -17.94
C ASP A 843 41.48 40.16 -17.54
N ASP A 844 41.92 40.17 -16.27
CA ASP A 844 42.95 39.29 -15.76
C ASP A 844 42.46 37.85 -15.54
N ASN A 845 41.21 37.65 -15.14
CA ASN A 845 40.67 36.30 -14.88
C ASN A 845 39.81 35.78 -16.03
N ALA A 846 39.49 36.58 -17.04
CA ALA A 846 38.59 36.28 -18.14
C ALA A 846 38.92 34.93 -18.83
N ALA A 847 40.18 34.70 -19.14
CA ALA A 847 40.62 33.46 -19.81
C ALA A 847 40.33 32.21 -18.95
N ALA A 848 40.60 32.28 -17.65
CA ALA A 848 40.35 31.17 -16.73
C ALA A 848 38.85 30.88 -16.58
N VAL A 849 38.02 31.92 -16.51
CA VAL A 849 36.55 31.79 -16.44
C VAL A 849 35.99 31.16 -17.72
N VAL A 850 36.49 31.62 -18.90
CA VAL A 850 36.06 31.05 -20.20
C VAL A 850 36.49 29.60 -20.36
N ASP A 851 37.72 29.24 -19.97
CA ASP A 851 38.18 27.85 -20.00
C ASP A 851 37.36 26.95 -19.05
N LYS A 852 36.92 27.46 -17.88
CA LYS A 852 36.07 26.75 -16.98
C LYS A 852 34.65 26.63 -17.55
N LEU A 853 34.13 27.65 -18.22
CA LEU A 853 32.79 27.68 -18.82
C LEU A 853 32.62 26.66 -19.94
N PHE A 854 33.58 26.60 -20.87
CA PHE A 854 33.58 25.73 -22.05
C PHE A 854 34.38 24.42 -21.85
N GLY A 855 34.98 24.23 -20.70
CA GLY A 855 35.79 23.07 -20.35
C GLY A 855 34.96 21.79 -20.15
N PRO A 856 35.63 20.63 -20.04
CA PRO A 856 34.97 19.34 -19.94
C PRO A 856 34.29 19.07 -18.56
N SER A 857 34.73 19.80 -17.52
CA SER A 857 34.20 19.60 -16.17
C SER A 857 32.85 20.31 -15.97
N ASN A 858 31.86 19.61 -15.41
CA ASN A 858 30.60 20.18 -15.04
C ASN A 858 30.59 20.82 -13.65
N THR A 859 31.59 20.55 -12.82
CA THR A 859 31.66 21.05 -11.43
C THR A 859 32.05 22.53 -11.41
N GLY A 860 31.22 23.36 -10.78
CA GLY A 860 31.46 24.78 -10.57
C GLY A 860 31.56 25.60 -11.87
N ARG A 861 30.90 25.14 -12.96
CA ARG A 861 30.82 25.88 -14.23
C ARG A 861 30.09 27.23 -14.02
N PRO A 862 30.69 28.39 -14.43
CA PRO A 862 30.10 29.72 -14.23
C PRO A 862 28.95 29.96 -15.24
N LYS A 863 27.81 29.34 -15.02
CA LYS A 863 26.67 29.34 -15.94
C LYS A 863 25.96 30.69 -16.05
N ILE A 864 25.99 31.48 -14.97
CA ILE A 864 25.34 32.80 -14.94
C ILE A 864 26.16 33.78 -15.78
N ALA A 865 27.50 33.66 -15.81
CA ALA A 865 28.34 34.45 -16.67
C ALA A 865 27.95 34.34 -18.16
N LEU A 866 27.61 33.16 -18.65
CA LEU A 866 27.10 32.96 -20.01
C LEU A 866 25.72 33.64 -20.22
N GLN A 867 24.85 33.56 -19.23
CA GLN A 867 23.51 34.19 -19.27
C GLN A 867 23.65 35.71 -19.34
N LEU A 868 24.48 36.31 -18.50
CA LEU A 868 24.73 37.77 -18.51
C LEU A 868 25.42 38.21 -19.80
N PHE A 869 26.32 37.38 -20.37
CA PHE A 869 26.91 37.68 -21.68
C PHE A 869 25.85 37.77 -22.77
N LEU A 870 24.87 36.86 -22.80
CA LEU A 870 23.78 36.92 -23.77
C LEU A 870 22.86 38.12 -23.53
N TYR A 871 22.62 38.48 -22.31
CA TYR A 871 21.83 39.67 -21.97
C TYR A 871 22.51 40.96 -22.42
N ASP A 872 23.84 41.05 -22.25
CA ASP A 872 24.66 42.15 -22.78
C ASP A 872 24.61 42.19 -24.30
N LEU A 873 24.66 41.03 -24.98
CA LEU A 873 24.57 40.94 -26.41
C LEU A 873 23.21 41.45 -26.91
N PHE A 874 22.10 41.00 -26.29
CA PHE A 874 20.76 41.49 -26.60
C PHE A 874 20.64 43.03 -26.40
N ALA A 875 21.13 43.52 -25.25
CA ALA A 875 21.03 44.95 -24.93
C ALA A 875 21.82 45.84 -25.90
N ARG A 876 22.93 45.34 -26.47
CA ARG A 876 23.75 46.10 -27.47
C ARG A 876 23.06 46.17 -28.84
N GLU A 877 22.24 45.20 -29.17
CA GLU A 877 21.50 45.17 -30.44
C GLU A 877 20.14 45.89 -30.35
N ASP A 878 19.70 46.21 -29.16
CA ASP A 878 18.44 46.99 -28.97
C ASP A 878 18.63 48.48 -29.27
N PRO A 879 17.92 49.02 -30.29
CA PRO A 879 18.03 50.41 -30.67
C PRO A 879 17.62 51.40 -29.55
N GLN A 880 16.80 50.94 -28.63
CA GLN A 880 16.33 51.78 -27.51
C GLN A 880 17.43 52.00 -26.44
N LEU A 881 18.41 51.10 -26.41
CA LEU A 881 19.55 51.11 -25.46
C LEU A 881 20.84 51.61 -26.08
N ALA A 882 20.82 52.02 -27.32
CA ALA A 882 21.99 52.48 -28.06
C ALA A 882 22.71 53.64 -27.36
N GLY A 883 24.01 53.45 -27.04
CA GLY A 883 24.87 54.42 -26.37
C GLY A 883 24.76 54.43 -24.82
N ALA A 884 23.92 53.63 -24.23
CA ALA A 884 23.88 53.46 -22.76
C ALA A 884 25.06 52.53 -22.31
N ARG A 885 25.59 52.84 -21.14
CA ARG A 885 26.50 51.92 -20.45
C ARG A 885 25.71 50.82 -19.77
N ILE A 886 25.90 49.58 -20.20
CA ILE A 886 25.25 48.42 -19.59
C ILE A 886 26.08 47.93 -18.39
N VAL A 887 25.37 47.72 -17.25
CA VAL A 887 25.95 47.09 -16.05
C VAL A 887 25.06 45.97 -15.56
N ASN A 888 25.67 44.95 -15.03
CA ASN A 888 24.96 43.75 -14.56
C ASN A 888 24.91 43.71 -13.04
N SER A 889 23.82 43.26 -12.49
CA SER A 889 23.61 43.02 -11.06
C SER A 889 22.93 41.70 -10.84
N ILE A 890 23.45 40.90 -9.91
CA ILE A 890 22.82 39.65 -9.49
C ILE A 890 22.23 39.82 -8.09
N TYR A 891 20.90 39.70 -8.00
CA TYR A 891 20.18 39.70 -6.73
C TYR A 891 20.02 38.26 -6.26
N SER A 892 21.07 37.74 -5.61
CA SER A 892 21.03 36.41 -5.02
C SER A 892 20.35 36.44 -3.66
N ALA A 893 19.28 35.66 -3.48
CA ALA A 893 18.57 35.53 -2.21
C ALA A 893 19.52 35.23 -1.03
N ALA A 894 20.56 34.45 -1.24
CA ALA A 894 21.58 34.15 -0.24
C ALA A 894 22.51 35.33 0.08
N ARG A 895 22.86 36.16 -0.95
CA ARG A 895 23.85 37.24 -0.83
C ARG A 895 23.25 38.60 -0.52
N LEU A 896 21.97 38.82 -0.74
CA LEU A 896 21.25 40.05 -0.32
C LEU A 896 21.38 40.32 1.18
N PHE A 897 21.85 39.37 1.95
CA PHE A 897 22.07 39.50 3.40
C PHE A 897 23.49 39.94 3.76
N THR A 898 24.48 39.77 2.86
CA THR A 898 25.90 39.97 3.17
C THR A 898 26.61 40.89 2.18
N ASP A 899 26.61 40.57 0.90
CA ASP A 899 27.37 41.28 -0.12
C ASP A 899 26.73 41.11 -1.50
N PRO A 900 25.83 42.03 -1.91
CA PRO A 900 25.22 42.00 -3.23
C PRO A 900 26.24 42.28 -4.34
N LEU A 901 26.14 41.51 -5.44
CA LEU A 901 26.99 41.64 -6.62
C LEU A 901 26.33 42.62 -7.61
N GLU A 902 26.76 43.91 -7.55
CA GLU A 902 26.06 45.00 -8.23
C GLU A 902 26.91 45.80 -9.18
N ASP A 903 26.24 46.36 -10.19
CA ASP A 903 26.73 47.37 -11.12
C ASP A 903 28.10 47.00 -11.75
N ARG A 904 28.24 45.71 -12.11
CA ARG A 904 29.45 45.20 -12.72
C ARG A 904 29.38 45.30 -14.25
N PRO A 905 30.26 46.10 -14.90
CA PRO A 905 30.37 46.10 -16.36
C PRO A 905 31.00 44.78 -16.81
N GLN A 906 30.53 44.26 -17.93
CA GLN A 906 31.16 43.09 -18.52
C GLN A 906 32.57 43.38 -18.99
N SER A 907 33.54 42.53 -18.64
CA SER A 907 34.93 42.61 -19.13
C SER A 907 34.99 42.49 -20.68
N ALA A 908 35.70 43.41 -21.34
CA ALA A 908 35.85 43.38 -22.79
C ALA A 908 36.62 42.14 -23.27
N GLU A 909 37.59 41.67 -22.51
CA GLU A 909 38.36 40.47 -22.80
C GLU A 909 37.51 39.20 -22.63
N PHE A 910 36.69 39.12 -21.57
CA PHE A 910 35.73 38.04 -21.40
C PHE A 910 34.76 37.97 -22.59
N ALA A 911 34.16 39.09 -22.95
CA ALA A 911 33.22 39.15 -24.08
C ALA A 911 33.88 38.70 -25.41
N ARG A 912 35.12 39.04 -25.64
CA ARG A 912 35.90 38.62 -26.82
C ARG A 912 36.11 37.10 -26.84
N LEU A 913 36.59 36.58 -25.74
CA LEU A 913 36.91 35.16 -25.60
C LEU A 913 35.65 34.28 -25.66
N VAL A 914 34.55 34.69 -25.02
CA VAL A 914 33.29 33.97 -25.09
C VAL A 914 32.74 33.96 -26.52
N ARG A 915 32.85 35.09 -27.28
CA ARG A 915 32.43 35.12 -28.68
C ARG A 915 33.20 34.10 -29.54
N GLU A 916 34.49 33.99 -29.35
CA GLU A 916 35.34 33.02 -30.06
C GLU A 916 34.93 31.58 -29.74
N ARG A 917 34.82 31.24 -28.45
CA ARG A 917 34.45 29.89 -28.00
C ARG A 917 32.99 29.53 -28.35
N LEU A 918 32.06 30.48 -28.27
CA LEU A 918 30.69 30.28 -28.66
C LEU A 918 30.57 29.99 -30.16
N LYS A 919 31.33 30.70 -30.99
CA LYS A 919 31.39 30.43 -32.42
C LYS A 919 31.89 29.00 -32.72
N GLU A 920 32.94 28.54 -32.05
CA GLU A 920 33.42 27.16 -32.16
C GLU A 920 32.34 26.15 -31.70
N THR A 921 31.68 26.43 -30.61
CA THR A 921 30.60 25.60 -30.03
C THR A 921 29.43 25.47 -31.03
N LEU A 922 28.97 26.58 -31.59
CA LEU A 922 27.89 26.62 -32.56
C LEU A 922 28.24 25.88 -33.86
N ALA A 923 29.46 26.00 -34.33
CA ALA A 923 29.97 25.23 -35.47
C ALA A 923 29.92 23.72 -35.15
N GLY A 924 30.36 23.30 -33.96
CA GLY A 924 30.27 21.90 -33.51
C GLY A 924 28.86 21.37 -33.36
N MET A 925 27.89 22.21 -32.97
CA MET A 925 26.49 21.83 -32.88
C MET A 925 25.90 21.36 -34.20
N VAL A 926 26.31 21.95 -35.31
CA VAL A 926 25.80 21.67 -36.66
C VAL A 926 26.77 20.87 -37.53
N ASP A 927 27.88 20.42 -37.00
CA ASP A 927 28.83 19.57 -37.71
C ASP A 927 28.29 18.13 -37.79
N PRO A 928 28.00 17.59 -39.00
CA PRO A 928 27.51 16.23 -39.17
C PRO A 928 28.51 15.15 -38.76
N ALA A 929 29.83 15.47 -38.71
CA ALA A 929 30.88 14.52 -38.31
C ALA A 929 30.96 14.35 -36.78
N MET A 930 30.37 15.25 -35.99
CA MET A 930 30.37 15.22 -34.54
C MET A 930 29.04 14.67 -34.01
N PRO A 931 28.99 13.46 -33.44
CA PRO A 931 27.77 12.94 -32.83
C PRO A 931 27.42 13.69 -31.54
N PHE A 932 26.16 13.56 -31.09
CA PHE A 932 25.81 14.00 -29.74
C PHE A 932 26.35 12.98 -28.72
N ARG A 933 27.17 13.42 -27.80
CA ARG A 933 27.83 12.58 -26.80
C ARG A 933 27.15 12.69 -25.43
N ARG A 934 27.09 11.58 -24.73
CA ARG A 934 26.70 11.58 -23.33
C ARG A 934 27.85 12.08 -22.46
N THR A 935 27.53 12.74 -21.36
CA THR A 935 28.57 13.13 -20.38
C THR A 935 29.05 11.90 -19.63
N ASP A 936 30.34 11.92 -19.24
CA ASP A 936 30.92 10.91 -18.36
C ASP A 936 30.67 11.21 -16.88
N ASP A 937 30.14 12.40 -16.56
CA ASP A 937 29.79 12.82 -15.21
C ASP A 937 28.47 12.21 -14.73
N LEU A 938 28.59 11.12 -14.00
CA LEU A 938 27.42 10.42 -13.42
C LEU A 938 26.65 11.27 -12.39
N HIS A 939 27.33 12.26 -11.77
CA HIS A 939 26.63 13.18 -10.86
C HIS A 939 25.64 14.06 -11.64
N THR A 940 26.02 14.57 -12.78
CA THR A 940 25.11 15.29 -13.70
C THR A 940 23.95 14.38 -14.15
N CYS A 941 24.21 13.09 -14.42
CA CYS A 941 23.19 12.14 -14.83
C CYS A 941 22.17 11.85 -13.71
N SER A 942 22.55 11.88 -12.44
CA SER A 942 21.66 11.58 -11.31
C SER A 942 20.45 12.54 -11.21
N TYR A 943 20.61 13.78 -11.71
CA TYR A 943 19.60 14.83 -11.74
C TYR A 943 19.01 15.07 -13.15
N CYS A 944 19.25 14.16 -14.10
CA CYS A 944 18.81 14.34 -15.48
C CYS A 944 17.47 13.66 -15.73
N ASP A 945 16.50 14.36 -16.33
CA ASP A 945 15.18 13.87 -16.68
C ASP A 945 15.26 12.69 -17.68
N PHE A 946 16.32 12.64 -18.47
CA PHE A 946 16.54 11.63 -19.51
C PHE A 946 17.41 10.44 -19.06
N LYS A 947 17.73 10.30 -17.76
CA LYS A 947 18.58 9.21 -17.24
C LYS A 947 18.07 7.82 -17.59
N MET A 948 16.74 7.61 -17.59
CA MET A 948 16.13 6.34 -17.96
C MET A 948 16.32 5.99 -19.43
N ILE A 949 16.25 6.99 -20.34
CA ILE A 949 16.51 6.81 -21.76
C ILE A 949 17.98 6.47 -21.99
N CYS A 950 18.86 7.11 -21.24
CA CYS A 950 20.31 6.86 -21.29
C CYS A 950 20.73 5.54 -20.63
N GLY A 951 19.89 4.89 -19.85
CA GLY A 951 20.24 3.70 -19.07
C GLY A 951 21.23 3.98 -17.92
N ARG A 952 21.15 5.16 -17.27
CA ARG A 952 22.06 5.61 -16.20
C ARG A 952 21.35 5.98 -14.92
#